data_d0a501ee2636607561e2cba66221d623
#
_entry.id   d0a501ee2636607561e2cba66221d623
#
_cell.length_a   1.000
_cell.length_b   1.000
_cell.length_c   1.000
_cell.angle_alpha   90.00
_cell.angle_beta   90.00
_cell.angle_gamma   90.00
#
_symmetry.space_group_name_H-M   'P 1'
#
loop_
_entity.id
_entity.type
_entity.pdbx_description
1 polymer ?
#
loop_
_entity_poly.entity_id
_entity_poly.type
_entity_poly.pdbx_seq_one_letter_code
_entity_poly.pdbx_strand_id
1 'polypeptide(L)'
;EQSWDVVLFDEAHQVAKPHQLGPEQRVRMERWQLAEELARSTRVRHLLLLTATPHNGYTDSFASLIRLLDVGAVTGAPDQPLIDRRIARGHVCQRRRRDVEEWFHQAGQSPFPVRDQQEIIVSPSQYEREAIRAVEEYGRGVLEQAAGGSAQVRALASWSVLHLHKRGLSSPEALRCSLRNRRRSLLARLERQEVEEELTIAPEAARATVLDEEPDERLDEEEASSRTERFVYGSPAALRAEVEHLDGILARAEAVTPRRDSKLQKLLDATLDNLMRQEPKAIVFTHYVDTMNYLAGQLRRDPRYRGVDVLTIYGSLDERERREVFRRFERADRAVLVATDAISEGINLQRAAGQVVHYELPWNPNRLEQRNGRVDRFGQPRDTVRIRLMVMDETLDASILERLVLKARQIREDYGFSPPYFGDQAEVLQLIGAHRTRLAPTQLPLFAAAAAEAGRPELDPFARETLDRIKNDSYYGQTDVTLPEIERRLRETERSVGSPAQIQSFVLSALQRFGCAVTAVEDHTWRIAVTHPALASGAVSRVIERAAFDPELGLADPDVTVLDLGHPLVRRLVEEVKQDAFRPSDHYGRTAAMVTPAVSEVTAVYHLLVRYVVNTSPLSLLEELLPVALPVYGGPPLAREAVARLLEARPCPETRTEAEVREALAEALGSPELEPALIAAVEARRQTLVAERRTIRDRAEASGREAAAWLNGLDELTPGSYDLLTVTILYPGRKR
;
A
#
# COMPACT_ATOMS: atom_id res chain seq x y z
N GLU A 1 -12.36 10.64 -21.53
CA GLU A 1 -11.83 11.95 -22.02
C GLU A 1 -11.08 12.74 -20.93
N GLN A 2 -10.80 12.16 -19.76
CA GLN A 2 -10.03 12.79 -18.68
C GLN A 2 -8.53 12.60 -18.91
N SER A 3 -7.74 13.62 -18.61
CA SER A 3 -6.29 13.54 -18.50
C SER A 3 -5.89 13.47 -17.03
N TRP A 4 -4.85 12.69 -16.73
CA TRP A 4 -4.39 12.43 -15.38
C TRP A 4 -2.95 12.93 -15.24
N ASP A 5 -2.68 13.74 -14.22
CA ASP A 5 -1.30 14.13 -13.89
C ASP A 5 -0.52 12.96 -13.32
N VAL A 6 -1.15 12.16 -12.46
CA VAL A 6 -0.55 10.98 -11.86
C VAL A 6 -1.56 9.84 -11.84
N VAL A 7 -1.14 8.67 -12.26
CA VAL A 7 -1.85 7.39 -12.04
C VAL A 7 -0.97 6.54 -11.15
N LEU A 8 -1.54 6.03 -10.06
CA LEU A 8 -0.85 5.19 -9.10
C LEU A 8 -1.57 3.84 -9.02
N PHE A 9 -0.80 2.76 -9.25
CA PHE A 9 -1.26 1.40 -8.99
C PHE A 9 -0.65 0.92 -7.67
N ASP A 10 -1.49 0.78 -6.64
CA ASP A 10 -1.12 0.08 -5.43
C ASP A 10 -1.24 -1.43 -5.63
N GLU A 11 -0.41 -2.21 -4.93
CA GLU A 11 -0.25 -3.65 -5.13
C GLU A 11 -0.04 -4.00 -6.62
N ALA A 12 0.88 -3.28 -7.27
CA ALA A 12 1.11 -3.34 -8.72
C ALA A 12 1.42 -4.75 -9.24
N HIS A 13 1.79 -5.71 -8.39
CA HIS A 13 1.93 -7.11 -8.79
C HIS A 13 0.61 -7.72 -9.31
N GLN A 14 -0.55 -7.14 -8.96
CA GLN A 14 -1.86 -7.57 -9.47
C GLN A 14 -2.12 -7.13 -10.91
N VAL A 15 -1.43 -6.09 -11.39
CA VAL A 15 -1.50 -5.64 -12.79
C VAL A 15 -0.33 -6.16 -13.64
N ALA A 16 0.50 -7.05 -13.09
CA ALA A 16 1.52 -7.75 -13.86
C ALA A 16 0.86 -8.76 -14.83
N LYS A 17 1.47 -8.93 -16.00
CA LYS A 17 1.00 -9.92 -16.97
C LYS A 17 1.11 -11.33 -16.39
N PRO A 18 0.03 -12.13 -16.40
CA PRO A 18 0.08 -13.51 -15.95
C PRO A 18 1.04 -14.35 -16.78
N HIS A 19 1.81 -15.24 -16.13
CA HIS A 19 2.75 -16.15 -16.78
C HIS A 19 2.06 -17.17 -17.68
N GLN A 20 0.90 -17.69 -17.25
CA GLN A 20 0.10 -18.65 -18.02
C GLN A 20 -1.31 -18.10 -18.26
N LEU A 21 -1.90 -18.42 -19.39
CA LEU A 21 -3.24 -18.02 -19.76
C LEU A 21 -4.21 -19.16 -19.44
N GLY A 22 -5.02 -18.98 -18.40
CA GLY A 22 -6.14 -19.86 -18.06
C GLY A 22 -7.45 -19.08 -17.97
N PRO A 23 -8.62 -19.76 -17.94
CA PRO A 23 -9.92 -19.09 -17.84
C PRO A 23 -10.06 -18.16 -16.63
N GLU A 24 -9.40 -18.49 -15.53
CA GLU A 24 -9.43 -17.71 -14.29
C GLU A 24 -8.48 -16.53 -14.27
N GLN A 25 -7.50 -16.51 -15.15
CA GLN A 25 -6.57 -15.39 -15.30
C GLN A 25 -7.12 -14.27 -16.21
N ARG A 26 -8.37 -14.40 -16.67
CA ARG A 26 -9.01 -13.39 -17.50
C ARG A 26 -9.07 -12.02 -16.81
N VAL A 27 -9.44 -11.97 -15.55
CA VAL A 27 -9.52 -10.73 -14.76
C VAL A 27 -8.12 -10.11 -14.59
N ARG A 28 -7.09 -10.91 -14.33
CA ARG A 28 -5.70 -10.43 -14.28
C ARG A 28 -5.22 -9.90 -15.61
N MET A 29 -5.59 -10.56 -16.70
CA MET A 29 -5.27 -10.09 -18.05
C MET A 29 -5.97 -8.78 -18.37
N GLU A 30 -7.23 -8.61 -17.98
CA GLU A 30 -7.98 -7.35 -18.15
C GLU A 30 -7.34 -6.22 -17.33
N ARG A 31 -6.92 -6.49 -16.08
CA ARG A 31 -6.17 -5.52 -15.24
C ARG A 31 -4.85 -5.11 -15.89
N TRP A 32 -4.09 -6.08 -16.40
CA TRP A 32 -2.85 -5.80 -17.11
C TRP A 32 -3.08 -4.99 -18.39
N GLN A 33 -4.10 -5.33 -19.18
CA GLN A 33 -4.46 -4.57 -20.39
C GLN A 33 -4.81 -3.12 -20.07
N LEU A 34 -5.59 -2.89 -19.00
CA LEU A 34 -5.89 -1.54 -18.53
C LEU A 34 -4.62 -0.78 -18.14
N ALA A 35 -3.71 -1.42 -17.39
CA ALA A 35 -2.44 -0.81 -16.99
C ALA A 35 -1.56 -0.48 -18.22
N GLU A 36 -1.51 -1.37 -19.23
CA GLU A 36 -0.78 -1.16 -20.47
C GLU A 36 -1.38 -0.01 -21.29
N GLU A 37 -2.70 0.07 -21.38
CA GLU A 37 -3.40 1.17 -22.06
C GLU A 37 -3.10 2.51 -21.38
N LEU A 38 -3.18 2.58 -20.06
CA LEU A 38 -2.86 3.79 -19.30
C LEU A 38 -1.38 4.17 -19.43
N ALA A 39 -0.46 3.20 -19.39
CA ALA A 39 0.98 3.44 -19.51
C ALA A 39 1.36 4.02 -20.89
N ARG A 40 0.63 3.63 -21.94
CA ARG A 40 0.83 4.12 -23.34
C ARG A 40 0.04 5.39 -23.65
N SER A 41 -0.87 5.79 -22.77
CA SER A 41 -1.75 6.92 -23.01
C SER A 41 -1.00 8.25 -22.84
N THR A 42 -1.11 9.12 -23.84
CA THR A 42 -0.61 10.51 -23.75
C THR A 42 -1.39 11.36 -22.73
N ARG A 43 -2.48 10.82 -22.18
CA ARG A 43 -3.32 11.47 -21.16
C ARG A 43 -2.83 11.21 -19.74
N VAL A 44 -1.90 10.27 -19.55
CA VAL A 44 -1.26 9.98 -18.27
C VAL A 44 0.14 10.59 -18.29
N ARG A 45 0.38 11.53 -17.37
CA ARG A 45 1.65 12.24 -17.30
C ARG A 45 2.72 11.47 -16.51
N HIS A 46 2.31 10.89 -15.39
CA HIS A 46 3.18 10.10 -14.52
C HIS A 46 2.48 8.82 -14.10
N LEU A 47 3.19 7.69 -14.20
CA LEU A 47 2.74 6.38 -13.75
C LEU A 47 3.61 5.91 -12.59
N LEU A 48 2.98 5.59 -11.46
CA LEU A 48 3.64 5.04 -10.27
C LEU A 48 3.11 3.63 -9.99
N LEU A 49 4.01 2.69 -9.83
CA LEU A 49 3.71 1.31 -9.46
C LEU A 49 4.24 1.04 -8.05
N LEU A 50 3.38 0.74 -7.10
CA LEU A 50 3.72 0.42 -5.72
C LEU A 50 3.45 -1.06 -5.45
N THR A 51 4.42 -1.76 -4.90
CA THR A 51 4.25 -3.15 -4.47
C THR A 51 5.34 -3.58 -3.48
N ALA A 52 4.96 -4.39 -2.51
CA ALA A 52 5.92 -5.03 -1.60
C ALA A 52 6.59 -6.26 -2.25
N THR A 53 5.91 -6.89 -3.22
CA THR A 53 6.32 -8.15 -3.87
C THR A 53 6.29 -8.01 -5.40
N PRO A 54 7.25 -7.27 -6.00
CA PRO A 54 7.23 -6.99 -7.42
C PRO A 54 7.42 -8.24 -8.28
N HIS A 55 8.10 -9.27 -7.75
CA HIS A 55 8.44 -10.51 -8.45
C HIS A 55 7.66 -11.68 -7.83
N ASN A 56 6.80 -12.32 -8.62
CA ASN A 56 5.98 -13.46 -8.22
C ASN A 56 6.62 -14.84 -8.52
N GLY A 57 7.93 -14.87 -8.76
CA GLY A 57 8.68 -16.09 -9.15
C GLY A 57 8.86 -16.24 -10.67
N TYR A 58 8.14 -15.50 -11.48
CA TYR A 58 8.21 -15.55 -12.94
C TYR A 58 8.81 -14.26 -13.52
N THR A 59 9.92 -14.39 -14.22
CA THR A 59 10.66 -13.24 -14.79
C THR A 59 9.83 -12.47 -15.83
N ASP A 60 9.02 -13.15 -16.61
CA ASP A 60 8.14 -12.53 -17.63
C ASP A 60 7.05 -11.66 -17.00
N SER A 61 6.47 -12.10 -15.89
CA SER A 61 5.50 -11.32 -15.12
C SER A 61 6.13 -10.05 -14.54
N PHE A 62 7.29 -10.17 -13.91
CA PHE A 62 8.04 -9.01 -13.40
C PHE A 62 8.50 -8.08 -14.52
N ALA A 63 9.04 -8.62 -15.62
CA ALA A 63 9.45 -7.86 -16.79
C ALA A 63 8.29 -7.07 -17.40
N SER A 64 7.06 -7.59 -17.30
CA SER A 64 5.88 -6.86 -17.77
C SER A 64 5.66 -5.55 -17.00
N LEU A 65 5.87 -5.53 -15.69
CA LEU A 65 5.79 -4.31 -14.86
C LEU A 65 6.88 -3.30 -15.26
N ILE A 66 8.10 -3.77 -15.45
CA ILE A 66 9.21 -2.91 -15.91
C ILE A 66 8.89 -2.32 -17.29
N ARG A 67 8.28 -3.09 -18.18
CA ARG A 67 7.88 -2.63 -19.52
C ARG A 67 6.80 -1.56 -19.49
N LEU A 68 5.93 -1.54 -18.48
CA LEU A 68 4.97 -0.44 -18.28
C LEU A 68 5.67 0.89 -17.98
N LEU A 69 6.84 0.83 -17.32
CA LEU A 69 7.61 2.02 -16.97
C LEU A 69 8.55 2.46 -18.10
N ASP A 70 9.22 1.50 -18.75
CA ASP A 70 10.12 1.75 -19.86
C ASP A 70 10.21 0.52 -20.79
N VAL A 71 9.73 0.67 -22.00
CA VAL A 71 9.75 -0.40 -23.01
C VAL A 71 11.18 -0.81 -23.38
N GLY A 72 12.13 0.13 -23.36
CA GLY A 72 13.54 -0.12 -23.68
C GLY A 72 14.28 -0.92 -22.60
N ALA A 73 13.72 -0.99 -21.38
CA ALA A 73 14.33 -1.74 -20.29
C ALA A 73 14.16 -3.27 -20.42
N VAL A 74 13.32 -3.76 -21.34
CA VAL A 74 13.03 -5.19 -21.50
C VAL A 74 13.20 -5.61 -22.95
N THR A 75 14.14 -6.52 -23.19
CA THR A 75 14.44 -7.12 -24.50
C THR A 75 14.19 -8.62 -24.46
N GLY A 76 14.41 -9.32 -25.58
CA GLY A 76 14.23 -10.78 -25.69
C GLY A 76 12.80 -11.20 -26.06
N ALA A 77 12.59 -12.51 -26.08
CA ALA A 77 11.29 -13.09 -26.39
C ALA A 77 10.29 -12.90 -25.21
N PRO A 78 8.98 -12.84 -25.48
CA PRO A 78 7.96 -12.61 -24.44
C PRO A 78 7.95 -13.66 -23.32
N ASP A 79 8.36 -14.88 -23.60
CA ASP A 79 8.49 -16.02 -22.69
C ASP A 79 9.86 -16.09 -22.00
N GLN A 80 10.87 -15.40 -22.55
CA GLN A 80 12.22 -15.31 -22.00
C GLN A 80 12.73 -13.86 -22.06
N PRO A 81 12.12 -12.93 -21.34
CA PRO A 81 12.53 -11.54 -21.36
C PRO A 81 13.86 -11.33 -20.62
N LEU A 82 14.65 -10.44 -21.18
CA LEU A 82 15.90 -9.97 -20.56
C LEU A 82 15.69 -8.54 -20.09
N ILE A 83 15.95 -8.30 -18.80
CA ILE A 83 15.83 -6.97 -18.19
C ILE A 83 17.20 -6.28 -18.23
N ASP A 84 17.28 -5.13 -18.91
CA ASP A 84 18.45 -4.26 -18.80
C ASP A 84 18.41 -3.55 -17.44
N ARG A 85 19.27 -4.04 -16.53
CA ARG A 85 19.36 -3.51 -15.16
C ARG A 85 19.75 -2.05 -15.09
N ARG A 86 20.55 -1.57 -16.02
CA ARG A 86 21.02 -0.20 -16.03
C ARG A 86 19.85 0.75 -16.31
N ILE A 87 18.99 0.41 -17.26
CA ILE A 87 17.79 1.18 -17.57
C ILE A 87 16.77 1.02 -16.44
N ALA A 88 16.46 -0.22 -16.06
CA ALA A 88 15.47 -0.51 -15.02
C ALA A 88 15.77 0.16 -13.68
N ARG A 89 17.06 0.27 -13.29
CA ARG A 89 17.48 0.98 -12.06
C ARG A 89 17.06 2.46 -12.04
N GLY A 90 16.92 3.08 -13.19
CA GLY A 90 16.44 4.46 -13.30
C GLY A 90 14.96 4.62 -12.95
N HIS A 91 14.18 3.56 -13.01
CA HIS A 91 12.72 3.55 -12.78
C HIS A 91 12.30 2.84 -11.50
N VAL A 92 13.18 2.04 -10.87
CA VAL A 92 12.84 1.23 -9.71
C VAL A 92 13.58 1.72 -8.47
N CYS A 93 12.85 2.01 -7.41
CA CYS A 93 13.38 2.27 -6.09
C CYS A 93 12.89 1.18 -5.13
N GLN A 94 13.80 0.39 -4.58
CA GLN A 94 13.48 -0.64 -3.62
C GLN A 94 14.23 -0.41 -2.31
N ARG A 95 13.50 -0.49 -1.18
CA ARG A 95 14.05 -0.39 0.16
C ARG A 95 13.56 -1.55 1.01
N ARG A 96 14.48 -2.20 1.70
CA ARG A 96 14.18 -3.21 2.70
C ARG A 96 14.17 -2.57 4.07
N ARG A 97 13.52 -3.21 5.03
CA ARG A 97 13.47 -2.76 6.43
C ARG A 97 14.87 -2.42 6.97
N ARG A 98 15.87 -3.29 6.77
CA ARG A 98 17.25 -3.06 7.21
C ARG A 98 17.89 -1.81 6.60
N ASP A 99 17.59 -1.52 5.32
CA ASP A 99 18.14 -0.35 4.63
C ASP A 99 17.60 0.95 5.24
N VAL A 100 16.36 0.93 5.73
CA VAL A 100 15.73 2.04 6.46
C VAL A 100 16.21 2.10 7.91
N GLU A 101 16.31 0.96 8.60
CA GLU A 101 16.83 0.88 9.97
C GLU A 101 18.24 1.45 10.06
N GLU A 102 19.10 1.20 9.08
CA GLU A 102 20.46 1.72 9.00
C GLU A 102 20.50 3.25 9.01
N TRP A 103 19.54 3.92 8.36
CA TRP A 103 19.41 5.38 8.38
C TRP A 103 19.06 5.93 9.76
N PHE A 104 18.20 5.23 10.50
CA PHE A 104 17.74 5.65 11.83
C PHE A 104 18.69 5.23 12.95
N HIS A 105 19.52 4.20 12.77
CA HIS A 105 20.57 3.85 13.75
C HIS A 105 21.56 4.98 13.99
N GLN A 106 21.82 5.80 12.98
CA GLN A 106 22.63 7.03 13.15
C GLN A 106 21.97 8.07 14.04
N ALA A 107 20.63 8.02 14.20
CA ALA A 107 19.85 8.88 15.09
C ALA A 107 19.51 8.22 16.45
N GLY A 108 19.94 6.99 16.70
CA GLY A 108 19.78 6.29 17.98
C GLY A 108 18.38 5.70 18.27
N GLN A 109 17.47 5.70 17.30
CA GLN A 109 16.11 5.15 17.44
C GLN A 109 15.75 4.32 16.21
N SER A 110 15.26 3.08 16.42
CA SER A 110 14.65 2.32 15.31
C SER A 110 13.21 2.79 15.11
N PRO A 111 12.78 3.09 13.87
CA PRO A 111 11.41 3.46 13.57
C PRO A 111 10.47 2.25 13.53
N PHE A 112 11.00 1.06 13.73
CA PHE A 112 10.27 -0.20 13.74
C PHE A 112 10.26 -0.82 15.14
N PRO A 113 9.16 -1.46 15.54
CA PRO A 113 9.08 -2.16 16.81
C PRO A 113 9.97 -3.41 16.83
N VAL A 114 10.35 -3.84 18.02
CA VAL A 114 10.94 -5.16 18.21
C VAL A 114 9.85 -6.22 18.06
N ARG A 115 10.12 -7.27 17.27
CA ARG A 115 9.19 -8.36 17.04
C ARG A 115 9.41 -9.47 18.09
N ASP A 116 8.43 -9.64 18.99
CA ASP A 116 8.32 -10.79 19.91
C ASP A 116 7.39 -11.84 19.28
N GLN A 117 7.99 -12.80 18.59
CA GLN A 117 7.26 -13.87 17.91
C GLN A 117 7.44 -15.19 18.64
N GLN A 118 6.31 -15.87 18.93
CA GLN A 118 6.30 -17.17 19.59
C GLN A 118 5.34 -18.13 18.91
N GLU A 119 5.78 -19.36 18.72
CA GLU A 119 4.97 -20.48 18.28
C GLU A 119 4.26 -21.10 19.51
N ILE A 120 2.94 -21.21 19.41
CA ILE A 120 2.07 -21.84 20.43
C ILE A 120 1.71 -23.23 19.94
N ILE A 121 2.42 -24.22 20.40
CA ILE A 121 2.16 -25.62 20.05
C ILE A 121 0.93 -26.11 20.82
N VAL A 122 0.00 -26.71 20.11
CA VAL A 122 -1.26 -27.25 20.62
C VAL A 122 -1.30 -28.75 20.37
N SER A 123 -1.33 -29.56 21.42
CA SER A 123 -1.51 -31.01 21.29
C SER A 123 -3.00 -31.31 21.09
N PRO A 124 -3.41 -31.97 20.00
CA PRO A 124 -4.80 -32.26 19.73
C PRO A 124 -5.40 -33.19 20.79
N SER A 125 -6.64 -32.97 21.16
CA SER A 125 -7.42 -33.88 22.03
C SER A 125 -7.68 -35.22 21.34
N GLN A 126 -8.09 -36.22 22.10
CA GLN A 126 -8.47 -37.52 21.52
C GLN A 126 -9.55 -37.37 20.43
N TYR A 127 -10.54 -36.54 20.67
CA TYR A 127 -11.66 -36.31 19.75
C TYR A 127 -11.19 -35.63 18.45
N GLU A 128 -10.26 -34.67 18.53
CA GLU A 128 -9.64 -34.03 17.36
C GLU A 128 -8.80 -35.01 16.57
N ARG A 129 -7.98 -35.85 17.25
CA ARG A 129 -7.20 -36.91 16.58
C ARG A 129 -8.12 -37.90 15.85
N GLU A 130 -9.25 -38.29 16.42
CA GLU A 130 -10.19 -39.16 15.76
C GLU A 130 -10.84 -38.55 14.53
N ALA A 131 -11.19 -37.25 14.60
CA ALA A 131 -11.70 -36.49 13.45
C ALA A 131 -10.66 -36.33 12.35
N ILE A 132 -9.42 -35.92 12.69
CA ILE A 132 -8.31 -35.74 11.75
C ILE A 132 -7.98 -37.07 11.06
N ARG A 133 -7.86 -38.17 11.80
CA ARG A 133 -7.61 -39.51 11.23
C ARG A 133 -8.73 -39.95 10.26
N ALA A 134 -9.98 -39.65 10.57
CA ALA A 134 -11.09 -39.97 9.68
C ALA A 134 -11.01 -39.19 8.37
N VAL A 135 -10.59 -37.91 8.40
CA VAL A 135 -10.32 -37.10 7.20
C VAL A 135 -9.15 -37.67 6.40
N GLU A 136 -8.07 -38.13 7.07
CA GLU A 136 -6.91 -38.76 6.44
C GLU A 136 -7.27 -40.08 5.77
N GLU A 137 -8.06 -40.93 6.43
CA GLU A 137 -8.53 -42.22 5.88
C GLU A 137 -9.42 -41.98 4.64
N TYR A 138 -10.35 -41.05 4.73
CA TYR A 138 -11.18 -40.63 3.60
C TYR A 138 -10.33 -40.11 2.45
N GLY A 139 -9.38 -39.21 2.73
CA GLY A 139 -8.47 -38.66 1.74
C GLY A 139 -7.63 -39.74 1.03
N ARG A 140 -7.20 -40.79 1.76
CA ARG A 140 -6.50 -41.92 1.18
C ARG A 140 -7.38 -42.66 0.19
N GLY A 141 -8.63 -42.96 0.55
CA GLY A 141 -9.60 -43.61 -0.34
C GLY A 141 -9.86 -42.81 -1.63
N VAL A 142 -10.03 -41.48 -1.50
CA VAL A 142 -10.21 -40.57 -2.65
C VAL A 142 -9.00 -40.63 -3.60
N LEU A 143 -7.77 -40.60 -3.07
CA LEU A 143 -6.58 -40.63 -3.89
C LEU A 143 -6.29 -41.99 -4.54
N GLU A 144 -6.61 -43.09 -3.84
CA GLU A 144 -6.53 -44.43 -4.41
C GLU A 144 -7.50 -44.61 -5.58
N GLN A 145 -8.73 -44.10 -5.47
CA GLN A 145 -9.70 -44.10 -6.55
C GLN A 145 -9.24 -43.23 -7.75
N ALA A 146 -8.64 -42.08 -7.46
CA ALA A 146 -8.11 -41.17 -8.50
C ALA A 146 -6.85 -41.69 -9.18
N ALA A 147 -6.16 -42.70 -8.64
CA ALA A 147 -4.85 -43.16 -9.13
C ALA A 147 -4.88 -43.65 -10.60
N GLY A 148 -5.98 -44.25 -11.03
CA GLY A 148 -6.21 -44.69 -12.41
C GLY A 148 -6.67 -43.60 -13.38
N GLY A 149 -6.97 -42.39 -12.88
CA GLY A 149 -7.48 -41.28 -13.68
C GLY A 149 -6.40 -40.47 -14.42
N SER A 150 -6.83 -39.47 -15.17
CA SER A 150 -5.92 -38.50 -15.84
C SER A 150 -5.08 -37.73 -14.81
N ALA A 151 -4.02 -37.07 -15.27
CA ALA A 151 -3.20 -36.20 -14.42
C ALA A 151 -4.04 -35.09 -13.75
N GLN A 152 -5.02 -34.58 -14.48
CA GLN A 152 -5.96 -33.56 -14.00
C GLN A 152 -6.87 -34.09 -12.87
N VAL A 153 -7.42 -35.29 -13.03
CA VAL A 153 -8.24 -35.96 -11.99
C VAL A 153 -7.43 -36.19 -10.70
N ARG A 154 -6.19 -36.69 -10.85
CA ARG A 154 -5.31 -36.88 -9.68
C ARG A 154 -4.96 -35.59 -8.96
N ALA A 155 -4.71 -34.51 -9.72
CA ALA A 155 -4.42 -33.21 -9.15
C ALA A 155 -5.63 -32.66 -8.38
N LEU A 156 -6.82 -32.67 -8.97
CA LEU A 156 -8.06 -32.21 -8.30
C LEU A 156 -8.37 -33.03 -7.04
N ALA A 157 -8.23 -34.33 -7.09
CA ALA A 157 -8.41 -35.21 -5.92
C ALA A 157 -7.44 -34.81 -4.78
N SER A 158 -6.17 -34.56 -5.12
CA SER A 158 -5.17 -34.13 -4.14
C SER A 158 -5.52 -32.79 -3.50
N TRP A 159 -5.95 -31.80 -4.29
CA TRP A 159 -6.34 -30.49 -3.78
C TRP A 159 -7.62 -30.55 -2.94
N SER A 160 -8.61 -31.36 -3.30
CA SER A 160 -9.83 -31.59 -2.52
C SER A 160 -9.52 -32.18 -1.15
N VAL A 161 -8.66 -33.17 -1.08
CA VAL A 161 -8.23 -33.78 0.19
C VAL A 161 -7.50 -32.77 1.07
N LEU A 162 -6.59 -31.99 0.48
CA LEU A 162 -5.86 -30.95 1.18
C LEU A 162 -6.76 -29.85 1.72
N HIS A 163 -7.75 -29.45 0.96
CA HIS A 163 -8.74 -28.47 1.42
C HIS A 163 -9.46 -28.94 2.68
N LEU A 164 -9.95 -30.17 2.69
CA LEU A 164 -10.61 -30.76 3.86
C LEU A 164 -9.66 -30.85 5.07
N HIS A 165 -8.41 -31.22 4.87
CA HIS A 165 -7.40 -31.22 5.94
C HIS A 165 -7.20 -29.82 6.50
N LYS A 166 -7.00 -28.83 5.67
CA LYS A 166 -6.79 -27.43 6.06
C LYS A 166 -7.97 -26.90 6.86
N ARG A 167 -9.21 -27.24 6.43
CA ARG A 167 -10.44 -26.90 7.15
C ARG A 167 -10.49 -27.54 8.53
N GLY A 168 -10.13 -28.82 8.63
CA GLY A 168 -10.09 -29.57 9.89
C GLY A 168 -9.04 -29.05 10.87
N LEU A 169 -7.90 -28.55 10.37
CA LEU A 169 -6.86 -27.92 11.18
C LEU A 169 -7.19 -26.47 11.58
N SER A 170 -8.09 -25.81 10.87
CA SER A 170 -8.58 -24.49 11.24
C SER A 170 -9.53 -24.57 12.45
N SER A 171 -10.70 -25.18 12.29
CA SER A 171 -11.62 -25.38 13.41
C SER A 171 -12.58 -26.55 13.16
N PRO A 172 -13.15 -27.16 14.24
CA PRO A 172 -14.20 -28.18 14.09
C PRO A 172 -15.44 -27.67 13.33
N GLU A 173 -15.75 -26.38 13.45
CA GLU A 173 -16.89 -25.78 12.73
C GLU A 173 -16.63 -25.65 11.24
N ALA A 174 -15.43 -25.20 10.85
CA ALA A 174 -15.03 -25.12 9.45
C ALA A 174 -15.10 -26.52 8.78
N LEU A 175 -14.61 -27.56 9.46
CA LEU A 175 -14.71 -28.93 8.96
C LEU A 175 -16.17 -29.37 8.81
N ARG A 176 -17.02 -29.13 9.82
CA ARG A 176 -18.46 -29.47 9.77
C ARG A 176 -19.18 -28.79 8.62
N CYS A 177 -18.89 -27.49 8.38
CA CYS A 177 -19.49 -26.75 7.28
C CYS A 177 -19.10 -27.35 5.92
N SER A 178 -17.83 -27.64 5.68
CA SER A 178 -17.39 -28.26 4.43
C SER A 178 -17.99 -29.66 4.23
N LEU A 179 -17.99 -30.50 5.26
CA LEU A 179 -18.58 -31.84 5.17
C LEU A 179 -20.09 -31.77 4.86
N ARG A 180 -20.82 -30.85 5.49
CA ARG A 180 -22.27 -30.66 5.23
C ARG A 180 -22.51 -30.15 3.82
N ASN A 181 -21.72 -29.22 3.33
CA ASN A 181 -21.83 -28.69 1.97
C ASN A 181 -21.58 -29.81 0.95
N ARG A 182 -20.47 -30.54 1.09
CA ARG A 182 -20.15 -31.66 0.21
C ARG A 182 -21.25 -32.73 0.24
N ARG A 183 -21.71 -33.12 1.42
CA ARG A 183 -22.81 -34.08 1.58
C ARG A 183 -24.09 -33.62 0.87
N ARG A 184 -24.43 -32.33 1.02
CA ARG A 184 -25.61 -31.72 0.34
C ARG A 184 -25.47 -31.80 -1.18
N SER A 185 -24.29 -31.45 -1.70
CA SER A 185 -24.00 -31.53 -3.13
C SER A 185 -24.15 -32.95 -3.67
N LEU A 186 -23.60 -33.97 -2.97
CA LEU A 186 -23.69 -35.36 -3.38
C LEU A 186 -25.13 -35.90 -3.33
N LEU A 187 -25.90 -35.55 -2.32
CA LEU A 187 -27.31 -35.94 -2.21
C LEU A 187 -28.15 -35.32 -3.35
N ALA A 188 -27.95 -34.06 -3.66
CA ALA A 188 -28.63 -33.39 -4.77
C ALA A 188 -28.31 -34.06 -6.13
N ARG A 189 -27.08 -34.53 -6.33
CA ARG A 189 -26.69 -35.30 -7.54
C ARG A 189 -27.38 -36.67 -7.58
N LEU A 190 -27.44 -37.37 -6.47
CA LEU A 190 -28.17 -38.64 -6.38
C LEU A 190 -29.65 -38.49 -6.74
N GLU A 191 -30.29 -37.41 -6.27
CA GLU A 191 -31.71 -37.12 -6.58
C GLU A 191 -31.92 -36.79 -8.07
N ARG A 192 -30.97 -36.10 -8.73
CA ARG A 192 -31.05 -35.72 -10.16
C ARG A 192 -30.62 -36.85 -11.09
N GLN A 193 -30.06 -37.93 -10.59
CA GLN A 193 -29.44 -39.02 -11.38
C GLN A 193 -28.28 -38.54 -12.27
N GLU A 194 -27.64 -37.44 -11.92
CA GLU A 194 -26.50 -36.89 -12.63
C GLU A 194 -25.21 -37.63 -12.22
N VAL A 195 -24.79 -38.60 -13.04
CA VAL A 195 -23.64 -39.49 -12.74
C VAL A 195 -22.33 -39.01 -13.39
N GLU A 196 -22.44 -38.28 -14.48
CA GLU A 196 -21.29 -37.77 -15.24
C GLU A 196 -21.34 -36.24 -15.31
N GLU A 197 -20.30 -35.58 -14.90
CA GLU A 197 -20.07 -34.14 -15.10
C GLU A 197 -18.73 -33.93 -15.79
N GLU A 198 -18.72 -33.12 -16.85
CA GLU A 198 -17.52 -32.69 -17.51
C GLU A 198 -16.68 -31.85 -16.53
N LEU A 199 -15.39 -32.18 -16.38
CA LEU A 199 -14.43 -31.44 -15.52
C LEU A 199 -14.25 -30.02 -16.07
N THR A 200 -15.05 -29.08 -15.58
CA THR A 200 -15.00 -27.66 -15.99
C THR A 200 -14.01 -26.82 -15.19
N ILE A 201 -13.39 -27.37 -14.14
CA ILE A 201 -12.46 -26.62 -13.28
C ILE A 201 -11.02 -27.00 -13.60
N ALA A 202 -10.19 -25.98 -13.83
CA ALA A 202 -8.76 -26.16 -13.94
C ALA A 202 -8.14 -26.52 -12.58
N PRO A 203 -7.23 -27.51 -12.50
CA PRO A 203 -6.55 -27.87 -11.24
C PRO A 203 -5.83 -26.70 -10.58
N GLU A 204 -5.43 -25.69 -11.37
CA GLU A 204 -4.76 -24.48 -10.93
C GLU A 204 -5.64 -23.64 -10.01
N ALA A 205 -6.95 -23.60 -10.23
CA ALA A 205 -7.88 -22.88 -9.37
C ALA A 205 -8.04 -23.51 -7.99
N ALA A 206 -8.19 -24.83 -7.97
CA ALA A 206 -8.24 -25.58 -6.72
C ALA A 206 -6.92 -25.43 -5.94
N ARG A 207 -5.80 -25.42 -6.64
CA ARG A 207 -4.47 -25.15 -6.08
C ARG A 207 -4.39 -23.77 -5.45
N ALA A 208 -4.73 -22.71 -6.20
CA ALA A 208 -4.65 -21.32 -5.75
C ALA A 208 -5.47 -21.11 -4.47
N THR A 209 -6.67 -21.71 -4.40
CA THR A 209 -7.54 -21.69 -3.21
C THR A 209 -6.91 -22.39 -2.01
N VAL A 210 -6.28 -23.55 -2.20
CA VAL A 210 -5.68 -24.33 -1.08
C VAL A 210 -4.38 -23.72 -0.59
N LEU A 211 -3.57 -23.17 -1.49
CA LEU A 211 -2.26 -22.60 -1.14
C LEU A 211 -2.31 -21.11 -0.78
N ASP A 212 -3.47 -20.49 -0.70
CA ASP A 212 -3.63 -19.06 -0.44
C ASP A 212 -2.87 -18.17 -1.42
N GLU A 213 -2.75 -18.59 -2.69
CA GLU A 213 -2.01 -17.87 -3.73
C GLU A 213 -2.75 -16.63 -4.21
N GLU A 214 -4.08 -16.64 -4.17
CA GLU A 214 -4.92 -15.50 -4.55
C GLU A 214 -5.59 -14.86 -3.33
N PRO A 215 -5.61 -13.51 -3.26
CA PRO A 215 -6.44 -12.79 -2.31
C PRO A 215 -7.89 -12.89 -2.80
N ASP A 216 -8.56 -13.99 -2.47
CA ASP A 216 -9.96 -14.16 -2.84
C ASP A 216 -10.84 -13.47 -1.78
N GLU A 217 -10.81 -12.13 -1.80
CA GLU A 217 -11.58 -11.30 -0.89
C GLU A 217 -13.10 -11.43 -1.09
N ARG A 218 -13.52 -12.11 -2.15
CA ARG A 218 -14.90 -12.17 -2.63
C ARG A 218 -15.44 -13.57 -2.86
N LEU A 219 -14.63 -14.61 -2.78
CA LEU A 219 -15.16 -15.96 -2.89
C LEU A 219 -16.05 -16.24 -1.67
N ASP A 220 -17.32 -16.39 -1.94
CA ASP A 220 -18.24 -17.00 -0.99
C ASP A 220 -17.71 -18.41 -0.65
N GLU A 221 -17.80 -18.81 0.62
CA GLU A 221 -17.27 -20.12 1.05
C GLU A 221 -17.93 -21.28 0.30
N GLU A 222 -19.18 -21.11 -0.18
CA GLU A 222 -19.85 -22.06 -1.06
C GLU A 222 -19.12 -22.18 -2.41
N GLU A 223 -18.57 -21.09 -2.95
CA GLU A 223 -17.85 -21.10 -4.22
C GLU A 223 -16.44 -21.71 -4.05
N ALA A 224 -15.71 -21.38 -2.98
CA ALA A 224 -14.42 -21.98 -2.67
C ALA A 224 -14.56 -23.51 -2.43
N SER A 225 -15.57 -23.95 -1.67
CA SER A 225 -15.93 -25.34 -1.52
C SER A 225 -16.28 -25.99 -2.86
N SER A 226 -17.08 -25.30 -3.69
CA SER A 226 -17.49 -25.87 -4.98
C SER A 226 -16.32 -26.06 -5.94
N ARG A 227 -15.31 -25.21 -5.89
CA ARG A 227 -14.08 -25.30 -6.71
C ARG A 227 -13.20 -26.49 -6.32
N THR A 228 -13.20 -26.87 -5.03
CA THR A 228 -12.38 -27.98 -4.52
C THR A 228 -13.15 -29.29 -4.42
N GLU A 229 -14.49 -29.27 -4.38
CA GLU A 229 -15.34 -30.44 -4.11
C GLU A 229 -15.81 -31.21 -5.36
N ARG A 230 -15.50 -30.73 -6.56
CA ARG A 230 -15.96 -31.38 -7.83
C ARG A 230 -15.06 -32.54 -8.25
N PHE A 231 -14.87 -33.51 -7.38
CA PHE A 231 -14.35 -34.81 -7.77
C PHE A 231 -15.50 -35.74 -8.17
N VAL A 232 -15.38 -36.39 -9.32
CA VAL A 232 -16.48 -37.16 -9.96
C VAL A 232 -16.37 -38.64 -9.61
N TYR A 233 -17.46 -39.19 -9.11
CA TYR A 233 -17.61 -40.63 -8.93
C TYR A 233 -18.50 -41.22 -10.02
N GLY A 234 -18.02 -42.28 -10.67
CA GLY A 234 -18.67 -42.88 -11.85
C GLY A 234 -19.88 -43.77 -11.59
N SER A 235 -20.45 -43.83 -10.35
CA SER A 235 -21.66 -44.61 -10.10
C SER A 235 -22.48 -44.15 -8.90
N PRO A 236 -23.81 -44.34 -8.91
CA PRO A 236 -24.68 -44.03 -7.76
C PRO A 236 -24.31 -44.79 -6.48
N ALA A 237 -23.73 -45.96 -6.61
CA ALA A 237 -23.27 -46.77 -5.45
C ALA A 237 -22.04 -46.11 -4.80
N ALA A 238 -21.11 -45.59 -5.60
CA ALA A 238 -19.93 -44.88 -5.09
C ALA A 238 -20.32 -43.56 -4.40
N LEU A 239 -21.29 -42.82 -4.96
CA LEU A 239 -21.84 -41.61 -4.34
C LEU A 239 -22.48 -41.91 -2.95
N ARG A 240 -23.24 -42.98 -2.84
CA ARG A 240 -23.83 -43.38 -1.54
C ARG A 240 -22.75 -43.77 -0.53
N ALA A 241 -21.78 -44.54 -0.93
CA ALA A 241 -20.65 -44.92 -0.08
C ALA A 241 -19.87 -43.69 0.42
N GLU A 242 -19.69 -42.69 -0.44
CA GLU A 242 -19.04 -41.42 -0.02
C GLU A 242 -19.90 -40.66 0.99
N VAL A 243 -21.22 -40.54 0.77
CA VAL A 243 -22.12 -39.91 1.75
C VAL A 243 -22.03 -40.59 3.09
N GLU A 244 -21.99 -41.93 3.15
CA GLU A 244 -21.85 -42.69 4.38
C GLU A 244 -20.50 -42.41 5.09
N HIS A 245 -19.40 -42.33 4.32
CA HIS A 245 -18.11 -41.93 4.86
C HIS A 245 -18.12 -40.50 5.44
N LEU A 246 -18.72 -39.54 4.71
CA LEU A 246 -18.85 -38.15 5.17
C LEU A 246 -19.70 -38.07 6.45
N ASP A 247 -20.78 -38.83 6.56
CA ASP A 247 -21.61 -38.93 7.79
C ASP A 247 -20.78 -39.45 8.97
N GLY A 248 -19.89 -40.42 8.73
CA GLY A 248 -18.96 -40.94 9.73
C GLY A 248 -17.94 -39.90 10.21
N ILE A 249 -17.41 -39.08 9.31
CA ILE A 249 -16.46 -37.99 9.65
C ILE A 249 -17.21 -36.87 10.38
N LEU A 250 -18.40 -36.52 9.90
CA LEU A 250 -19.25 -35.47 10.49
C LEU A 250 -19.61 -35.80 11.95
N ALA A 251 -19.97 -37.04 12.24
CA ALA A 251 -20.24 -37.46 13.60
C ALA A 251 -19.05 -37.30 14.55
N ARG A 252 -17.82 -37.60 14.05
CA ARG A 252 -16.57 -37.37 14.81
C ARG A 252 -16.27 -35.88 14.98
N ALA A 253 -16.45 -35.09 13.94
CA ALA A 253 -16.29 -33.65 14.02
C ALA A 253 -17.29 -32.98 14.97
N GLU A 254 -18.53 -33.50 15.07
CA GLU A 254 -19.56 -33.03 16.01
C GLU A 254 -19.22 -33.40 17.46
N ALA A 255 -18.48 -34.49 17.68
CA ALA A 255 -18.01 -34.86 19.00
C ALA A 255 -16.95 -33.91 19.57
N VAL A 256 -16.28 -33.13 18.71
CA VAL A 256 -15.34 -32.06 19.10
C VAL A 256 -16.15 -30.82 19.53
N THR A 257 -16.63 -30.84 20.74
CA THR A 257 -17.36 -29.70 21.35
C THR A 257 -16.35 -28.57 21.68
N PRO A 258 -16.79 -27.31 21.93
CA PRO A 258 -15.89 -26.24 22.31
C PRO A 258 -14.96 -26.53 23.49
N ARG A 259 -15.46 -27.33 24.47
CA ARG A 259 -14.63 -27.77 25.61
C ARG A 259 -13.61 -28.84 25.26
N ARG A 260 -13.75 -29.52 24.14
CA ARG A 260 -12.86 -30.57 23.64
C ARG A 260 -11.97 -30.09 22.49
N ASP A 261 -12.18 -28.86 22.03
CA ASP A 261 -11.36 -28.16 21.05
C ASP A 261 -10.12 -27.58 21.76
N SER A 262 -9.02 -28.31 21.67
CA SER A 262 -7.77 -27.98 22.35
C SER A 262 -7.18 -26.63 21.87
N LYS A 263 -7.36 -26.33 20.58
CA LYS A 263 -6.88 -25.09 19.98
C LYS A 263 -7.65 -23.86 20.48
N LEU A 264 -8.99 -23.97 20.53
CA LEU A 264 -9.83 -22.95 21.13
C LEU A 264 -9.50 -22.74 22.60
N GLN A 265 -9.39 -23.82 23.39
CA GLN A 265 -9.07 -23.71 24.82
C GLN A 265 -7.69 -23.05 25.02
N LYS A 266 -6.69 -23.41 24.22
CA LYS A 266 -5.36 -22.79 24.27
C LYS A 266 -5.39 -21.32 23.90
N LEU A 267 -6.22 -20.94 22.91
CA LEU A 267 -6.44 -19.54 22.56
C LEU A 267 -7.02 -18.75 23.74
N LEU A 268 -8.10 -19.25 24.33
CA LEU A 268 -8.83 -18.55 25.40
C LEU A 268 -8.07 -18.52 26.72
N ASP A 269 -7.48 -19.66 27.15
CA ASP A 269 -6.93 -19.83 28.49
C ASP A 269 -5.50 -19.27 28.63
N ALA A 270 -4.71 -19.39 27.61
CA ALA A 270 -3.29 -19.07 27.69
C ALA A 270 -2.85 -17.92 26.76
N THR A 271 -3.36 -17.91 25.52
CA THR A 271 -2.81 -16.98 24.50
C THR A 271 -3.43 -15.60 24.65
N LEU A 272 -4.75 -15.49 24.47
CA LEU A 272 -5.43 -14.19 24.54
C LEU A 272 -5.45 -13.62 25.95
N ASP A 273 -5.64 -14.44 26.99
CA ASP A 273 -5.65 -13.95 28.37
C ASP A 273 -4.29 -13.28 28.72
N ASN A 274 -3.17 -13.92 28.33
CA ASN A 274 -1.84 -13.33 28.56
C ASN A 274 -1.64 -12.05 27.74
N LEU A 275 -2.07 -12.01 26.50
CA LEU A 275 -1.95 -10.82 25.64
C LEU A 275 -2.81 -9.69 26.18
N MET A 276 -4.08 -9.95 26.51
CA MET A 276 -5.03 -8.94 27.00
C MET A 276 -4.69 -8.36 28.40
N ARG A 277 -3.79 -9.01 29.15
CA ARG A 277 -3.20 -8.45 30.37
C ARG A 277 -2.07 -7.45 30.08
N GLN A 278 -1.40 -7.57 28.95
CA GLN A 278 -0.31 -6.70 28.55
C GLN A 278 -0.81 -5.48 27.78
N GLU A 279 -1.76 -5.68 26.89
CA GLU A 279 -2.43 -4.61 26.14
C GLU A 279 -3.93 -4.92 26.03
N PRO A 280 -4.80 -3.88 26.05
CA PRO A 280 -6.25 -4.11 26.07
C PRO A 280 -6.84 -4.54 24.73
N LYS A 281 -6.06 -4.57 23.66
CA LYS A 281 -6.53 -4.89 22.30
C LYS A 281 -5.66 -5.96 21.66
N ALA A 282 -6.29 -6.92 20.98
CA ALA A 282 -5.61 -7.96 20.23
C ALA A 282 -6.34 -8.24 18.91
N ILE A 283 -5.58 -8.69 17.90
CA ILE A 283 -6.11 -9.11 16.60
C ILE A 283 -5.90 -10.61 16.47
N VAL A 284 -6.97 -11.34 16.11
CA VAL A 284 -6.92 -12.78 15.84
C VAL A 284 -7.20 -12.99 14.36
N PHE A 285 -6.21 -13.45 13.64
CA PHE A 285 -6.35 -13.80 12.23
C PHE A 285 -6.74 -15.25 12.05
N THR A 286 -7.71 -15.48 11.18
CA THR A 286 -8.11 -16.78 10.68
C THR A 286 -8.31 -16.72 9.17
N HIS A 287 -8.26 -17.85 8.49
CA HIS A 287 -8.50 -17.90 7.05
C HIS A 287 -9.99 -17.98 6.71
N TYR A 288 -10.78 -18.73 7.51
CA TYR A 288 -12.15 -19.07 7.21
C TYR A 288 -13.17 -18.25 8.01
N VAL A 289 -14.22 -17.78 7.32
CA VAL A 289 -15.36 -17.05 7.94
C VAL A 289 -16.07 -17.93 8.98
N ASP A 290 -16.21 -19.24 8.72
CA ASP A 290 -16.79 -20.18 9.70
C ASP A 290 -15.99 -20.21 10.99
N THR A 291 -14.65 -20.27 10.90
CA THR A 291 -13.78 -20.22 12.06
C THR A 291 -13.85 -18.86 12.75
N MET A 292 -13.88 -17.76 12.00
CA MET A 292 -14.05 -16.41 12.55
C MET A 292 -15.34 -16.30 13.36
N ASN A 293 -16.45 -16.73 12.80
CA ASN A 293 -17.76 -16.71 13.47
C ASN A 293 -17.77 -17.62 14.71
N TYR A 294 -17.17 -18.79 14.60
CA TYR A 294 -17.01 -19.72 15.71
C TYR A 294 -16.23 -19.10 16.86
N LEU A 295 -15.05 -18.53 16.59
CA LEU A 295 -14.20 -17.87 17.59
C LEU A 295 -14.91 -16.68 18.23
N ALA A 296 -15.47 -15.80 17.42
CA ALA A 296 -16.22 -14.64 17.92
C ALA A 296 -17.42 -15.05 18.79
N GLY A 297 -18.14 -16.12 18.40
CA GLY A 297 -19.23 -16.68 19.17
C GLY A 297 -18.77 -17.24 20.52
N GLN A 298 -17.63 -17.94 20.58
CA GLN A 298 -17.08 -18.46 21.83
C GLN A 298 -16.54 -17.33 22.74
N LEU A 299 -15.83 -16.34 22.18
CA LEU A 299 -15.36 -15.19 22.95
C LEU A 299 -16.50 -14.40 23.59
N ARG A 300 -17.59 -14.16 22.85
CA ARG A 300 -18.78 -13.44 23.40
C ARG A 300 -19.49 -14.22 24.51
N ARG A 301 -19.40 -15.56 24.53
CA ARG A 301 -20.02 -16.41 25.54
C ARG A 301 -19.14 -16.63 26.77
N ASP A 302 -17.85 -16.44 26.66
CA ASP A 302 -16.92 -16.69 27.76
C ASP A 302 -16.95 -15.55 28.78
N PRO A 303 -17.21 -15.82 30.06
CA PRO A 303 -17.29 -14.80 31.10
C PRO A 303 -16.03 -13.95 31.27
N ARG A 304 -14.86 -14.47 30.91
CA ARG A 304 -13.56 -13.76 31.01
C ARG A 304 -13.49 -12.55 30.09
N TYR A 305 -14.22 -12.59 28.98
CA TYR A 305 -14.27 -11.52 27.97
C TYR A 305 -15.51 -10.63 28.12
N ARG A 306 -16.18 -10.68 29.28
CA ARG A 306 -17.28 -9.75 29.58
C ARG A 306 -16.75 -8.31 29.61
N GLY A 307 -17.34 -7.40 28.84
CA GLY A 307 -16.88 -6.02 28.68
C GLY A 307 -15.71 -5.85 27.70
N VAL A 308 -15.39 -6.88 26.91
CA VAL A 308 -14.49 -6.79 25.77
C VAL A 308 -15.33 -6.72 24.50
N ASP A 309 -15.09 -5.74 23.65
CA ASP A 309 -15.71 -5.64 22.33
C ASP A 309 -15.14 -6.71 21.41
N VAL A 310 -15.96 -7.71 21.06
CA VAL A 310 -15.58 -8.75 20.09
C VAL A 310 -16.13 -8.38 18.72
N LEU A 311 -15.23 -7.88 17.86
CA LEU A 311 -15.52 -7.40 16.52
C LEU A 311 -15.09 -8.43 15.48
N THR A 312 -15.76 -8.44 14.34
CA THR A 312 -15.44 -9.35 13.22
C THR A 312 -15.32 -8.58 11.92
N ILE A 313 -14.38 -8.99 11.07
CA ILE A 313 -14.17 -8.40 9.75
C ILE A 313 -13.77 -9.45 8.72
N TYR A 314 -14.39 -9.39 7.54
CA TYR A 314 -14.21 -10.37 6.47
C TYR A 314 -14.51 -9.76 5.09
N GLY A 315 -14.20 -10.46 4.00
CA GLY A 315 -14.17 -9.95 2.64
C GLY A 315 -15.47 -9.40 2.08
N SER A 316 -16.62 -10.00 2.42
CA SER A 316 -17.91 -9.57 1.88
C SER A 316 -18.51 -8.32 2.54
N LEU A 317 -17.88 -7.78 3.61
CA LEU A 317 -18.29 -6.50 4.17
C LEU A 317 -17.99 -5.37 3.17
N ASP A 318 -18.94 -4.43 3.04
CA ASP A 318 -18.69 -3.24 2.26
C ASP A 318 -17.66 -2.30 2.94
N GLU A 319 -17.15 -1.33 2.19
CA GLU A 319 -16.10 -0.44 2.69
C GLU A 319 -16.56 0.44 3.85
N ARG A 320 -17.86 0.80 3.89
CA ARG A 320 -18.45 1.59 4.97
C ARG A 320 -18.55 0.77 6.26
N GLU A 321 -19.00 -0.48 6.14
CA GLU A 321 -19.07 -1.42 7.26
C GLU A 321 -17.68 -1.71 7.83
N ARG A 322 -16.69 -1.93 6.96
CA ARG A 322 -15.28 -2.11 7.38
C ARG A 322 -14.76 -0.92 8.17
N ARG A 323 -14.97 0.31 7.68
CA ARG A 323 -14.57 1.53 8.37
C ARG A 323 -15.24 1.67 9.74
N GLU A 324 -16.51 1.32 9.84
CA GLU A 324 -17.23 1.39 11.12
C GLU A 324 -16.68 0.39 12.14
N VAL A 325 -16.38 -0.85 11.73
CA VAL A 325 -15.71 -1.84 12.59
C VAL A 325 -14.37 -1.32 13.10
N PHE A 326 -13.57 -0.67 12.23
CA PHE A 326 -12.28 -0.10 12.64
C PHE A 326 -12.40 1.06 13.59
N ARG A 327 -13.28 2.03 13.32
CA ARG A 327 -13.55 3.13 14.24
C ARG A 327 -13.97 2.60 15.63
N ARG A 328 -14.79 1.58 15.64
CA ARG A 328 -15.21 0.93 16.88
C ARG A 328 -14.06 0.23 17.58
N PHE A 329 -13.19 -0.47 16.83
CA PHE A 329 -11.99 -1.10 17.37
C PHE A 329 -11.01 -0.07 17.95
N GLU A 330 -10.81 1.05 17.27
CA GLU A 330 -9.94 2.14 17.75
C GLU A 330 -10.48 2.80 19.01
N ARG A 331 -11.78 3.03 19.10
CA ARG A 331 -12.41 3.73 20.22
C ARG A 331 -12.66 2.83 21.44
N ALA A 332 -12.72 1.54 21.27
CA ALA A 332 -12.99 0.60 22.37
C ALA A 332 -11.83 0.64 23.39
N ASP A 333 -12.17 0.62 24.68
CA ASP A 333 -11.17 0.50 25.76
C ASP A 333 -10.52 -0.89 25.74
N ARG A 334 -11.32 -1.93 25.53
CA ARG A 334 -10.86 -3.32 25.41
C ARG A 334 -11.54 -4.01 24.26
N ALA A 335 -10.77 -4.58 23.33
CA ALA A 335 -11.33 -5.22 22.14
C ALA A 335 -10.50 -6.40 21.64
N VAL A 336 -11.20 -7.38 21.05
CA VAL A 336 -10.61 -8.43 20.22
C VAL A 336 -11.23 -8.34 18.83
N LEU A 337 -10.38 -8.11 17.83
CA LEU A 337 -10.77 -8.12 16.43
C LEU A 337 -10.48 -9.50 15.84
N VAL A 338 -11.50 -10.27 15.47
CA VAL A 338 -11.35 -11.53 14.76
C VAL A 338 -11.52 -11.27 13.27
N ALA A 339 -10.49 -11.56 12.49
CA ALA A 339 -10.38 -11.11 11.12
C ALA A 339 -9.99 -12.22 10.16
N THR A 340 -10.56 -12.20 8.96
CA THR A 340 -10.04 -13.00 7.85
C THR A 340 -8.95 -12.25 7.08
N ASP A 341 -8.34 -12.89 6.08
CA ASP A 341 -7.30 -12.28 5.23
C ASP A 341 -7.77 -11.05 4.45
N ALA A 342 -9.07 -10.81 4.40
CA ALA A 342 -9.68 -9.63 3.79
C ALA A 342 -9.21 -8.28 4.35
N ILE A 343 -8.58 -8.27 5.54
CA ILE A 343 -7.93 -7.06 6.07
C ILE A 343 -6.53 -6.88 5.48
N SER A 344 -6.08 -7.79 4.65
CA SER A 344 -4.70 -7.77 4.16
C SER A 344 -4.34 -6.54 3.32
N GLU A 345 -5.29 -5.70 2.90
CA GLU A 345 -5.04 -4.53 2.06
C GLU A 345 -5.61 -3.23 2.65
N GLY A 346 -4.80 -2.19 2.65
CA GLY A 346 -5.21 -0.79 2.83
C GLY A 346 -5.43 -0.27 4.25
N ILE A 347 -5.36 -1.09 5.33
CA ILE A 347 -5.73 -0.65 6.67
C ILE A 347 -4.55 -0.64 7.64
N ASN A 348 -4.41 0.48 8.35
CA ASN A 348 -3.35 0.74 9.31
C ASN A 348 -3.82 0.42 10.73
N LEU A 349 -3.52 -0.79 11.23
CA LEU A 349 -3.89 -1.23 12.57
C LEU A 349 -2.80 -0.96 13.62
N GLN A 350 -1.61 -0.52 13.21
CA GLN A 350 -0.48 -0.31 14.11
C GLN A 350 -0.77 0.72 15.21
N ARG A 351 -1.65 1.70 14.99
CA ARG A 351 -2.04 2.66 16.04
C ARG A 351 -2.98 2.01 17.07
N ALA A 352 -3.83 1.10 16.64
CA ALA A 352 -4.85 0.50 17.48
C ALA A 352 -4.35 -0.67 18.32
N ALA A 353 -3.47 -1.53 17.77
CA ALA A 353 -2.99 -2.73 18.45
C ALA A 353 -1.52 -3.03 18.14
N GLY A 354 -0.84 -3.68 19.08
CA GLY A 354 0.52 -4.23 18.95
C GLY A 354 0.56 -5.76 19.10
N GLN A 355 -0.58 -6.44 19.10
CA GLN A 355 -0.67 -7.86 19.38
C GLN A 355 -1.48 -8.60 18.32
N VAL A 356 -0.90 -9.66 17.78
CA VAL A 356 -1.50 -10.51 16.73
C VAL A 356 -1.42 -11.97 17.13
N VAL A 357 -2.52 -12.69 16.92
CA VAL A 357 -2.60 -14.15 17.03
C VAL A 357 -2.99 -14.69 15.66
N HIS A 358 -2.17 -15.56 15.10
CA HIS A 358 -2.55 -16.39 13.97
C HIS A 358 -3.16 -17.68 14.49
N TYR A 359 -4.47 -17.80 14.37
CA TYR A 359 -5.20 -18.97 14.87
C TYR A 359 -4.87 -20.23 14.08
N GLU A 360 -4.66 -20.10 12.78
CA GLU A 360 -4.02 -21.11 11.95
C GLU A 360 -2.87 -20.55 11.12
N LEU A 361 -2.00 -21.46 10.71
CA LEU A 361 -0.85 -21.14 9.86
C LEU A 361 -1.30 -20.88 8.43
N PRO A 362 -1.05 -19.68 7.87
CA PRO A 362 -1.16 -19.50 6.43
C PRO A 362 -0.10 -20.38 5.73
N TRP A 363 -0.51 -21.14 4.73
CA TRP A 363 0.42 -21.97 3.98
C TRP A 363 1.25 -21.15 2.97
N ASN A 364 0.84 -19.93 2.73
CA ASN A 364 1.65 -18.94 2.01
C ASN A 364 2.37 -18.02 3.01
N PRO A 365 3.72 -18.04 3.08
CA PRO A 365 4.49 -17.23 4.03
C PRO A 365 4.34 -15.72 3.80
N ASN A 366 4.02 -15.28 2.58
CA ASN A 366 3.72 -13.88 2.32
C ASN A 366 2.45 -13.41 3.03
N ARG A 367 1.44 -14.28 3.15
CA ARG A 367 0.23 -13.99 3.93
C ARG A 367 0.56 -13.76 5.40
N LEU A 368 1.44 -14.59 5.96
CA LEU A 368 1.89 -14.40 7.33
C LEU A 368 2.54 -13.04 7.53
N GLU A 369 3.43 -12.64 6.62
CA GLU A 369 4.10 -11.34 6.69
C GLU A 369 3.16 -10.18 6.40
N GLN A 370 2.21 -10.34 5.50
CA GLN A 370 1.16 -9.33 5.26
C GLN A 370 0.30 -9.10 6.51
N ARG A 371 -0.13 -10.18 7.19
CA ARG A 371 -0.86 -10.09 8.47
C ARG A 371 -0.02 -9.42 9.55
N ASN A 372 1.26 -9.80 9.68
CA ASN A 372 2.20 -9.17 10.62
C ASN A 372 2.38 -7.68 10.31
N GLY A 373 2.50 -7.31 9.05
CA GLY A 373 2.67 -5.94 8.56
C GLY A 373 1.49 -5.01 8.87
N ARG A 374 0.36 -5.52 9.39
CA ARG A 374 -0.75 -4.69 9.88
C ARG A 374 -0.43 -4.01 11.21
N VAL A 375 0.45 -4.60 12.00
CA VAL A 375 0.90 -4.07 13.30
C VAL A 375 2.39 -3.80 13.34
N ASP A 376 3.24 -4.64 12.73
CA ASP A 376 4.67 -4.50 12.64
C ASP A 376 5.05 -3.61 11.44
N ARG A 377 4.88 -2.31 11.62
CA ARG A 377 5.04 -1.32 10.56
C ARG A 377 5.78 -0.08 11.06
N PHE A 378 6.35 0.69 10.12
CA PHE A 378 6.91 2.00 10.40
C PHE A 378 5.90 2.89 11.14
N GLY A 379 6.35 3.56 12.22
CA GLY A 379 5.50 4.43 13.02
C GLY A 379 4.56 3.69 13.99
N GLN A 380 4.81 2.42 14.30
CA GLN A 380 4.16 1.72 15.41
C GLN A 380 4.53 2.44 16.73
N PRO A 381 3.54 2.93 17.52
CA PRO A 381 3.82 3.67 18.77
C PRO A 381 4.34 2.78 19.91
N ARG A 382 4.32 1.46 19.75
CA ARG A 382 4.80 0.50 20.74
C ARG A 382 6.20 0.02 20.41
N ASP A 383 7.06 -0.10 21.42
CA ASP A 383 8.43 -0.60 21.26
C ASP A 383 8.47 -2.08 20.85
N THR A 384 7.43 -2.85 21.20
CA THR A 384 7.36 -4.28 20.95
C THR A 384 6.01 -4.68 20.39
N VAL A 385 6.04 -5.43 19.28
CA VAL A 385 4.87 -6.09 18.69
C VAL A 385 4.93 -7.58 19.00
N ARG A 386 3.83 -8.12 19.54
CA ARG A 386 3.71 -9.52 19.94
C ARG A 386 2.93 -10.33 18.91
N ILE A 387 3.60 -11.34 18.36
CA ILE A 387 3.05 -12.22 17.34
C ILE A 387 2.98 -13.62 17.93
N ARG A 388 1.81 -14.22 17.91
CA ARG A 388 1.57 -15.59 18.39
C ARG A 388 1.04 -16.44 17.25
N LEU A 389 1.74 -17.52 16.96
CA LEU A 389 1.42 -18.43 15.88
C LEU A 389 0.96 -19.78 16.47
N MET A 390 -0.31 -20.09 16.34
CA MET A 390 -0.87 -21.34 16.85
C MET A 390 -0.68 -22.47 15.84
N VAL A 391 -0.09 -23.56 16.26
CA VAL A 391 0.21 -24.72 15.41
C VAL A 391 -0.25 -25.98 16.12
N MET A 392 -1.03 -26.81 15.42
CA MET A 392 -1.44 -28.09 15.94
C MET A 392 -0.34 -29.12 15.73
N ASP A 393 0.16 -29.68 16.83
CA ASP A 393 1.20 -30.70 16.84
C ASP A 393 0.72 -32.02 16.20
N GLU A 394 1.67 -32.86 15.78
CA GLU A 394 1.39 -34.15 15.14
C GLU A 394 0.57 -34.07 13.84
N THR A 395 0.47 -32.89 13.23
CA THR A 395 -0.35 -32.65 12.02
C THR A 395 0.46 -32.12 10.86
N LEU A 396 -0.22 -31.96 9.72
CA LEU A 396 0.35 -31.35 8.53
C LEU A 396 0.83 -29.91 8.77
N ASP A 397 0.14 -29.14 9.64
CA ASP A 397 0.54 -27.77 10.00
C ASP A 397 1.94 -27.72 10.62
N ALA A 398 2.27 -28.68 11.52
CA ALA A 398 3.59 -28.75 12.13
C ALA A 398 4.68 -29.01 11.08
N SER A 399 4.41 -29.91 10.13
CA SER A 399 5.34 -30.22 9.03
C SER A 399 5.52 -29.02 8.07
N ILE A 400 4.46 -28.27 7.82
CA ILE A 400 4.50 -27.05 6.99
C ILE A 400 5.26 -25.93 7.73
N LEU A 401 5.00 -25.75 9.03
CA LEU A 401 5.74 -24.78 9.85
C LEU A 401 7.25 -25.04 9.75
N GLU A 402 7.66 -26.28 10.01
CA GLU A 402 9.07 -26.67 10.03
C GLU A 402 9.76 -26.38 8.69
N ARG A 403 9.15 -26.76 7.58
CA ARG A 403 9.79 -26.71 6.26
C ARG A 403 9.57 -25.43 5.50
N LEU A 404 8.40 -24.83 5.57
CA LEU A 404 8.06 -23.65 4.78
C LEU A 404 8.30 -22.35 5.54
N VAL A 405 7.76 -22.21 6.74
CA VAL A 405 7.84 -20.94 7.49
C VAL A 405 9.23 -20.66 8.00
N LEU A 406 9.93 -21.70 8.52
CA LEU A 406 11.31 -21.53 8.97
C LEU A 406 12.27 -21.27 7.80
N LYS A 407 12.06 -21.95 6.67
CA LYS A 407 12.82 -21.70 5.43
C LYS A 407 12.56 -20.28 4.89
N ALA A 408 11.30 -19.79 4.94
CA ALA A 408 10.97 -18.41 4.58
C ALA A 408 11.66 -17.38 5.46
N ARG A 409 11.68 -17.64 6.77
CA ARG A 409 12.37 -16.77 7.73
C ARG A 409 13.86 -16.71 7.40
N GLN A 410 14.51 -17.84 7.16
CA GLN A 410 15.91 -17.89 6.78
C GLN A 410 16.18 -17.14 5.48
N ILE A 411 15.36 -17.34 4.44
CA ILE A 411 15.53 -16.62 3.18
C ILE A 411 15.39 -15.12 3.39
N ARG A 412 14.43 -14.69 4.21
CA ARG A 412 14.29 -13.26 4.53
C ARG A 412 15.51 -12.72 5.27
N GLU A 413 16.08 -13.47 6.18
CA GLU A 413 17.31 -13.09 6.91
C GLU A 413 18.51 -13.03 5.96
N ASP A 414 18.69 -14.03 5.11
CA ASP A 414 19.85 -14.15 4.23
C ASP A 414 19.77 -13.23 2.99
N TYR A 415 18.58 -13.06 2.41
CA TYR A 415 18.37 -12.34 1.16
C TYR A 415 17.66 -11.00 1.32
N GLY A 416 16.99 -10.78 2.46
CA GLY A 416 16.29 -9.52 2.78
C GLY A 416 14.94 -9.33 2.09
N PHE A 417 14.36 -10.37 1.49
CA PHE A 417 13.01 -10.38 0.95
C PHE A 417 12.28 -11.68 1.31
N SER A 418 10.94 -11.62 1.36
CA SER A 418 10.12 -12.82 1.50
C SER A 418 9.87 -13.41 0.12
N PRO A 419 10.15 -14.67 -0.11
CA PRO A 419 9.92 -15.27 -1.41
C PRO A 419 8.43 -15.32 -1.73
N PRO A 420 8.04 -15.07 -2.98
CA PRO A 420 6.64 -14.98 -3.38
C PRO A 420 5.88 -16.31 -3.25
N TYR A 421 6.59 -17.42 -3.30
CA TYR A 421 6.03 -18.77 -3.16
C TYR A 421 7.10 -19.80 -2.82
N PHE A 422 6.72 -20.84 -2.07
CA PHE A 422 7.56 -21.99 -1.80
C PHE A 422 7.04 -23.21 -2.54
N GLY A 423 7.89 -23.72 -3.35
CA GLY A 423 7.80 -25.08 -3.78
C GLY A 423 7.10 -25.31 -5.09
N ASP A 424 7.74 -26.12 -5.86
CA ASP A 424 7.13 -26.91 -6.91
C ASP A 424 5.96 -27.70 -6.30
N GLN A 425 4.88 -27.91 -7.06
CA GLN A 425 3.75 -28.77 -6.68
C GLN A 425 4.24 -30.10 -6.07
N ALA A 426 5.38 -30.60 -6.57
CA ALA A 426 6.03 -31.79 -6.08
C ALA A 426 6.47 -31.67 -4.61
N GLU A 427 6.92 -30.51 -4.14
CA GLU A 427 7.44 -30.36 -2.77
C GLU A 427 6.31 -30.37 -1.74
N VAL A 428 5.19 -29.68 -2.00
CA VAL A 428 4.01 -29.71 -1.12
C VAL A 428 3.36 -31.10 -1.14
N LEU A 429 3.24 -31.72 -2.32
CA LEU A 429 2.71 -33.08 -2.44
C LEU A 429 3.66 -34.12 -1.83
N GLN A 430 4.98 -33.92 -1.88
CA GLN A 430 5.97 -34.74 -1.18
C GLN A 430 5.88 -34.59 0.35
N LEU A 431 5.63 -33.39 0.86
CA LEU A 431 5.39 -33.15 2.28
C LEU A 431 4.17 -33.92 2.78
N ILE A 432 3.09 -33.92 1.99
CA ILE A 432 1.88 -34.69 2.28
C ILE A 432 2.17 -36.19 2.22
N GLY A 433 2.92 -36.64 1.21
CA GLY A 433 3.36 -38.03 1.08
C GLY A 433 4.29 -38.50 2.21
N ALA A 434 5.22 -37.63 2.61
CA ALA A 434 6.16 -37.90 3.71
C ALA A 434 5.49 -37.88 5.08
N HIS A 435 4.48 -37.05 5.29
CA HIS A 435 3.67 -37.05 6.51
C HIS A 435 2.92 -38.39 6.65
N ARG A 436 2.40 -38.91 5.55
CA ARG A 436 1.73 -40.24 5.50
C ARG A 436 2.62 -41.40 5.89
N THR A 437 3.91 -41.39 5.54
CA THR A 437 4.88 -42.45 5.88
C THR A 437 5.37 -42.36 7.32
N ARG A 438 5.26 -41.21 7.99
CA ARG A 438 5.66 -40.97 9.38
C ARG A 438 4.61 -41.27 10.44
N LEU A 439 3.41 -41.66 10.07
CA LEU A 439 2.35 -42.10 11.00
C LEU A 439 2.61 -43.43 11.70
N ALA A 440 3.84 -43.99 11.63
CA ALA A 440 4.34 -44.96 12.60
C ALA A 440 4.79 -44.21 13.87
N PRO A 441 4.47 -44.70 15.09
CA PRO A 441 4.71 -43.98 16.32
C PRO A 441 6.20 -43.89 16.62
N THR A 442 6.84 -42.83 16.21
CA THR A 442 8.20 -42.48 16.65
C THR A 442 8.09 -41.08 17.27
N GLN A 443 8.23 -41.05 18.59
CA GLN A 443 8.32 -39.83 19.37
C GLN A 443 9.47 -38.96 18.82
N LEU A 444 9.17 -37.85 18.24
CA LEU A 444 10.14 -36.80 17.93
C LEU A 444 10.09 -35.78 19.08
N PRO A 445 11.24 -35.51 19.75
CA PRO A 445 11.33 -34.35 20.63
C PRO A 445 11.29 -33.12 19.74
N LEU A 446 10.10 -32.47 19.66
CA LEU A 446 9.89 -31.33 18.82
C LEU A 446 10.41 -30.05 19.50
N PHE A 447 11.20 -29.28 18.76
CA PHE A 447 11.43 -27.86 18.80
C PHE A 447 12.35 -27.23 19.85
N ALA A 448 12.45 -27.71 21.09
CA ALA A 448 13.31 -27.04 22.07
C ALA A 448 14.80 -27.47 21.97
N ALA A 449 15.08 -28.66 21.49
CA ALA A 449 16.45 -29.16 21.30
C ALA A 449 16.96 -29.01 19.86
N ALA A 450 16.09 -29.10 18.86
CA ALA A 450 16.44 -28.99 17.45
C ALA A 450 16.84 -27.57 17.02
N ALA A 451 16.34 -26.56 17.69
CA ALA A 451 16.75 -25.17 17.43
C ALA A 451 18.16 -24.85 17.91
N ALA A 452 18.69 -25.63 18.84
CA ALA A 452 20.04 -25.45 19.39
C ALA A 452 21.12 -26.33 18.70
N GLU A 453 20.74 -27.43 18.07
CA GLU A 453 21.70 -28.41 17.51
C GLU A 453 21.48 -28.73 16.01
N ALA A 454 20.33 -28.43 15.42
CA ALA A 454 20.16 -28.53 13.97
C ALA A 454 20.84 -27.33 13.31
N GLY A 455 21.93 -27.58 12.64
CA GLY A 455 22.54 -26.60 11.74
C GLY A 455 21.46 -26.00 10.83
N ARG A 456 21.59 -24.70 10.48
CA ARG A 456 20.68 -23.97 9.58
C ARG A 456 20.21 -24.91 8.46
N PRO A 457 18.88 -25.01 8.21
CA PRO A 457 18.39 -25.88 7.15
C PRO A 457 19.07 -25.48 5.84
N GLU A 458 19.82 -26.35 5.22
CA GLU A 458 20.47 -26.05 3.95
C GLU A 458 19.40 -25.89 2.87
N LEU A 459 19.43 -24.74 2.21
CA LEU A 459 18.60 -24.51 1.02
C LEU A 459 19.05 -25.48 -0.07
N ASP A 460 18.08 -26.16 -0.70
CA ASP A 460 18.31 -26.96 -1.88
C ASP A 460 19.04 -26.11 -2.95
N PRO A 461 20.06 -26.65 -3.66
CA PRO A 461 20.77 -25.94 -4.73
C PRO A 461 19.85 -25.28 -5.75
N PHE A 462 18.77 -25.94 -6.16
CA PHE A 462 17.77 -25.39 -7.09
C PHE A 462 17.01 -24.18 -6.48
N ALA A 463 16.66 -24.27 -5.21
CA ALA A 463 16.02 -23.15 -4.49
C ALA A 463 16.99 -21.95 -4.37
N ARG A 464 18.28 -22.20 -4.12
CA ARG A 464 19.31 -21.14 -4.09
C ARG A 464 19.45 -20.46 -5.44
N GLU A 465 19.56 -21.21 -6.54
CA GLU A 465 19.67 -20.66 -7.88
C GLU A 465 18.45 -19.81 -8.25
N THR A 466 17.24 -20.28 -7.91
CA THR A 466 15.99 -19.52 -8.15
C THR A 466 15.96 -18.25 -7.31
N LEU A 467 16.35 -18.30 -6.03
CA LEU A 467 16.39 -17.13 -5.15
C LEU A 467 17.46 -16.13 -5.58
N ASP A 468 18.64 -16.61 -5.99
CA ASP A 468 19.70 -15.74 -6.54
C ASP A 468 19.25 -15.07 -7.83
N ARG A 469 18.51 -15.78 -8.68
CA ARG A 469 17.90 -15.22 -9.87
C ARG A 469 16.87 -14.14 -9.51
N ILE A 470 15.92 -14.43 -8.61
CA ILE A 470 14.92 -13.46 -8.15
C ILE A 470 15.61 -12.23 -7.55
N LYS A 471 16.60 -12.43 -6.67
CA LYS A 471 17.40 -11.34 -6.10
C LYS A 471 18.09 -10.52 -7.17
N ASN A 472 18.69 -11.22 -8.13
CA ASN A 472 19.38 -10.59 -9.24
C ASN A 472 18.45 -9.84 -10.17
N ASP A 473 17.26 -10.32 -10.43
CA ASP A 473 16.30 -9.71 -11.35
C ASP A 473 15.48 -8.59 -10.71
N SER A 474 15.20 -8.64 -9.41
CA SER A 474 14.23 -7.74 -8.77
C SER A 474 14.78 -6.78 -7.73
N TYR A 475 16.06 -6.91 -7.30
CA TYR A 475 16.62 -6.00 -6.31
C TYR A 475 17.39 -4.84 -6.94
N TYR A 476 16.84 -3.65 -6.79
CA TYR A 476 17.41 -2.39 -7.27
C TYR A 476 17.76 -1.45 -6.11
N GLY A 477 18.56 -1.92 -5.15
CA GLY A 477 19.04 -1.08 -4.04
C GLY A 477 19.81 0.14 -4.58
N GLN A 478 19.36 1.33 -4.23
CA GLN A 478 20.00 2.59 -4.57
C GLN A 478 20.81 3.06 -3.38
N THR A 479 22.10 2.80 -3.38
CA THR A 479 23.03 3.14 -2.28
C THR A 479 23.46 4.61 -2.31
N ASP A 480 23.22 5.29 -3.41
CA ASP A 480 23.55 6.69 -3.65
C ASP A 480 22.51 7.68 -3.10
N VAL A 481 21.34 7.20 -2.68
CA VAL A 481 20.29 8.02 -2.05
C VAL A 481 20.37 7.87 -0.54
N THR A 482 20.72 8.95 0.15
CA THR A 482 20.85 8.99 1.62
C THR A 482 19.70 9.73 2.28
N LEU A 483 19.40 9.42 3.56
CA LEU A 483 18.36 10.11 4.32
C LEU A 483 18.56 11.64 4.37
N PRO A 484 19.78 12.18 4.63
CA PRO A 484 19.98 13.63 4.61
C PRO A 484 19.70 14.29 3.26
N GLU A 485 19.95 13.58 2.17
CA GLU A 485 19.63 14.10 0.83
C GLU A 485 18.12 14.11 0.57
N ILE A 486 17.41 13.07 1.01
CA ILE A 486 15.94 13.00 0.94
C ILE A 486 15.33 14.15 1.74
N GLU A 487 15.77 14.35 2.99
CA GLU A 487 15.28 15.43 3.85
C GLU A 487 15.58 16.82 3.25
N ARG A 488 16.75 16.98 2.66
CA ARG A 488 17.10 18.23 1.97
C ARG A 488 16.15 18.50 0.82
N ARG A 489 15.90 17.50 -0.05
CA ARG A 489 14.98 17.61 -1.19
C ARG A 489 13.55 17.85 -0.75
N LEU A 490 13.07 17.18 0.28
CA LEU A 490 11.74 17.42 0.85
C LEU A 490 11.60 18.86 1.33
N ARG A 491 12.58 19.37 2.09
CA ARG A 491 12.61 20.78 2.54
C ARG A 491 12.66 21.76 1.37
N GLU A 492 13.40 21.46 0.32
CA GLU A 492 13.44 22.28 -0.90
C GLU A 492 12.09 22.28 -1.62
N THR A 493 11.42 21.11 -1.69
CA THR A 493 10.08 20.98 -2.26
C THR A 493 9.05 21.73 -1.43
N GLU A 494 9.06 21.56 -0.10
CA GLU A 494 8.17 22.30 0.82
C GLU A 494 8.32 23.81 0.67
N ARG A 495 9.56 24.30 0.53
CA ARG A 495 9.82 25.73 0.25
C ARG A 495 9.27 26.18 -1.09
N SER A 496 9.30 25.33 -2.10
CA SER A 496 8.81 25.64 -3.45
C SER A 496 7.30 25.56 -3.57
N VAL A 497 6.68 24.60 -2.86
CA VAL A 497 5.24 24.33 -2.91
C VAL A 497 4.47 25.19 -1.89
N GLY A 498 5.13 25.60 -0.81
CA GLY A 498 4.54 26.29 0.33
C GLY A 498 4.11 25.30 1.44
N SER A 499 4.25 25.75 2.68
CA SER A 499 3.79 24.98 3.84
C SER A 499 2.25 24.94 3.91
N PRO A 500 1.65 23.94 4.60
CA PRO A 500 0.22 23.91 4.86
C PRO A 500 -0.33 25.23 5.45
N ALA A 501 0.44 25.88 6.33
CA ALA A 501 0.07 27.17 6.91
C ALA A 501 0.06 28.31 5.88
N GLN A 502 0.97 28.31 4.90
CA GLN A 502 0.98 29.29 3.82
C GLN A 502 -0.19 29.07 2.86
N ILE A 503 -0.50 27.81 2.52
CA ILE A 503 -1.66 27.43 1.71
C ILE A 503 -2.94 27.86 2.42
N GLN A 504 -3.06 27.58 3.71
CA GLN A 504 -4.19 28.01 4.54
C GLN A 504 -4.38 29.52 4.50
N SER A 505 -3.32 30.28 4.77
CA SER A 505 -3.35 31.75 4.76
C SER A 505 -3.79 32.29 3.38
N PHE A 506 -3.24 31.74 2.31
CA PHE A 506 -3.62 32.12 0.94
C PHE A 506 -5.09 31.80 0.66
N VAL A 507 -5.52 30.57 0.91
CA VAL A 507 -6.88 30.10 0.57
C VAL A 507 -7.93 30.88 1.35
N LEU A 508 -7.74 31.03 2.68
CA LEU A 508 -8.69 31.76 3.52
C LEU A 508 -8.77 33.24 3.10
N SER A 509 -7.64 33.89 2.83
CA SER A 509 -7.60 35.28 2.37
C SER A 509 -8.25 35.45 0.98
N ALA A 510 -7.98 34.54 0.06
CA ALA A 510 -8.56 34.56 -1.27
C ALA A 510 -10.07 34.32 -1.25
N LEU A 511 -10.55 33.34 -0.48
CA LEU A 511 -11.97 33.06 -0.31
C LEU A 511 -12.73 34.30 0.27
N GLN A 512 -12.13 34.92 1.28
CA GLN A 512 -12.67 36.12 1.88
C GLN A 512 -12.72 37.29 0.86
N ARG A 513 -11.67 37.46 0.05
CA ARG A 513 -11.60 38.42 -1.03
C ARG A 513 -12.70 38.21 -2.07
N PHE A 514 -13.00 36.97 -2.43
CA PHE A 514 -14.08 36.63 -3.36
C PHE A 514 -15.46 36.56 -2.70
N GLY A 515 -15.61 37.02 -1.46
CA GLY A 515 -16.89 37.08 -0.76
C GLY A 515 -17.46 35.71 -0.39
N CYS A 516 -16.65 34.67 -0.34
CA CYS A 516 -17.07 33.36 0.12
C CYS A 516 -17.15 33.31 1.65
N ALA A 517 -18.14 32.57 2.18
CA ALA A 517 -18.29 32.41 3.62
C ALA A 517 -17.37 31.34 4.15
N VAL A 518 -16.56 31.69 5.15
CA VAL A 518 -15.63 30.77 5.81
C VAL A 518 -15.87 30.83 7.31
N THR A 519 -16.16 29.70 7.93
CA THR A 519 -16.43 29.61 9.37
C THR A 519 -15.52 28.54 9.97
N ALA A 520 -14.79 28.88 11.04
CA ALA A 520 -14.01 27.88 11.76
C ALA A 520 -14.96 26.90 12.49
N VAL A 521 -14.63 25.62 12.42
CA VAL A 521 -15.28 24.51 13.10
C VAL A 521 -14.28 23.96 14.13
N GLU A 522 -14.59 22.93 14.86
CA GLU A 522 -13.67 22.29 15.83
C GLU A 522 -12.47 21.64 15.13
N ASP A 523 -11.36 21.43 15.87
CA ASP A 523 -10.18 20.67 15.46
C ASP A 523 -9.44 21.18 14.20
N HIS A 524 -9.17 22.47 14.12
CA HIS A 524 -8.45 23.07 12.98
C HIS A 524 -9.11 22.80 11.61
N THR A 525 -10.43 22.70 11.59
CA THR A 525 -11.21 22.56 10.37
C THR A 525 -12.10 23.79 10.09
N TRP A 526 -12.46 23.98 8.83
CA TRP A 526 -13.25 25.10 8.37
C TRP A 526 -14.45 24.62 7.55
N ARG A 527 -15.60 25.25 7.76
CA ARG A 527 -16.72 25.15 6.85
C ARG A 527 -16.60 26.26 5.81
N ILE A 528 -16.61 25.88 4.53
CA ILE A 528 -16.43 26.80 3.40
C ILE A 528 -17.68 26.74 2.51
N ALA A 529 -18.34 27.89 2.31
CA ALA A 529 -19.42 28.03 1.33
C ALA A 529 -18.92 28.87 0.15
N VAL A 530 -18.78 28.22 -1.00
CA VAL A 530 -18.31 28.86 -2.25
C VAL A 530 -19.48 29.55 -2.94
N THR A 531 -19.59 30.83 -2.73
CA THR A 531 -20.70 31.67 -3.25
C THR A 531 -20.36 32.37 -4.57
N HIS A 532 -19.05 32.56 -4.84
CA HIS A 532 -18.62 33.27 -6.04
C HIS A 532 -18.78 32.39 -7.30
N PRO A 533 -19.48 32.90 -8.36
CA PRO A 533 -19.79 32.08 -9.54
C PRO A 533 -18.59 31.51 -10.27
N ALA A 534 -17.47 32.27 -10.36
CA ALA A 534 -16.26 31.83 -11.03
C ALA A 534 -15.57 30.66 -10.28
N LEU A 535 -15.75 30.58 -8.97
CA LEU A 535 -15.18 29.52 -8.13
C LEU A 535 -16.09 28.27 -8.05
N ALA A 536 -17.41 28.47 -8.21
CA ALA A 536 -18.44 27.43 -8.06
C ALA A 536 -18.66 26.59 -9.33
N SER A 537 -17.71 26.54 -10.27
CA SER A 537 -17.85 25.84 -11.55
C SER A 537 -17.06 24.51 -11.56
N GLY A 538 -17.57 23.53 -12.30
CA GLY A 538 -16.88 22.24 -12.51
C GLY A 538 -16.94 21.30 -11.29
N ALA A 539 -15.81 20.71 -10.93
CA ALA A 539 -15.70 19.73 -9.84
C ALA A 539 -15.66 20.33 -8.42
N VAL A 540 -15.85 21.65 -8.28
CA VAL A 540 -15.81 22.32 -6.97
C VAL A 540 -17.17 22.20 -6.26
N SER A 541 -17.17 21.59 -5.08
CA SER A 541 -18.35 21.56 -4.22
C SER A 541 -18.73 22.96 -3.75
N ARG A 542 -20.03 23.27 -3.80
CA ARG A 542 -20.53 24.57 -3.31
C ARG A 542 -20.40 24.75 -1.80
N VAL A 543 -20.38 23.65 -1.06
CA VAL A 543 -20.16 23.66 0.38
C VAL A 543 -19.19 22.53 0.73
N ILE A 544 -18.17 22.86 1.49
CA ILE A 544 -17.25 21.90 2.11
C ILE A 544 -17.49 22.03 3.60
N GLU A 545 -18.08 21.01 4.20
CA GLU A 545 -18.50 21.06 5.61
C GLU A 545 -17.31 21.03 6.57
N ARG A 546 -16.27 20.26 6.23
CA ARG A 546 -15.05 20.12 7.04
C ARG A 546 -13.81 20.15 6.14
N ALA A 547 -13.24 21.33 5.95
CA ALA A 547 -12.00 21.54 5.21
C ALA A 547 -10.81 21.63 6.17
N ALA A 548 -9.69 21.01 5.84
CA ALA A 548 -8.43 21.14 6.57
C ALA A 548 -7.28 21.43 5.60
N PHE A 549 -6.16 21.93 6.13
CA PHE A 549 -4.94 22.18 5.36
C PHE A 549 -3.80 21.22 5.77
N ASP A 550 -3.97 20.55 6.90
CA ASP A 550 -3.04 19.52 7.38
C ASP A 550 -3.45 18.16 6.78
N PRO A 551 -2.58 17.52 5.98
CA PRO A 551 -2.86 16.21 5.40
C PRO A 551 -3.12 15.13 6.45
N GLU A 552 -2.54 15.23 7.65
CA GLU A 552 -2.72 14.25 8.73
C GLU A 552 -4.18 14.20 9.21
N LEU A 553 -4.89 15.33 9.19
CA LEU A 553 -6.31 15.37 9.54
C LEU A 553 -7.17 14.63 8.53
N GLY A 554 -6.86 14.73 7.22
CA GLY A 554 -7.56 13.99 6.18
C GLY A 554 -7.25 12.49 6.19
N LEU A 555 -6.03 12.10 6.62
CA LEU A 555 -5.68 10.71 6.81
C LEU A 555 -6.36 10.09 8.03
N ALA A 556 -6.57 10.89 9.09
CA ALA A 556 -7.22 10.46 10.32
C ALA A 556 -8.74 10.36 10.18
N ASP A 557 -9.37 11.24 9.40
CA ASP A 557 -10.83 11.33 9.23
C ASP A 557 -11.20 11.51 7.75
N PRO A 558 -11.81 10.49 7.11
CA PRO A 558 -12.23 10.55 5.71
C PRO A 558 -13.30 11.60 5.39
N ASP A 559 -14.02 12.10 6.40
CA ASP A 559 -15.02 13.16 6.23
C ASP A 559 -14.37 14.56 6.19
N VAL A 560 -13.04 14.65 6.38
CA VAL A 560 -12.27 15.88 6.26
C VAL A 560 -11.73 16.02 4.84
N THR A 561 -12.06 17.11 4.17
CA THR A 561 -11.51 17.46 2.86
C THR A 561 -10.22 18.24 3.03
N VAL A 562 -9.09 17.69 2.57
CA VAL A 562 -7.80 18.39 2.58
C VAL A 562 -7.73 19.37 1.42
N LEU A 563 -7.45 20.63 1.71
CA LEU A 563 -7.24 21.69 0.73
C LEU A 563 -5.73 21.91 0.52
N ASP A 564 -5.16 21.15 -0.38
CA ASP A 564 -3.80 21.31 -0.88
C ASP A 564 -3.78 22.00 -2.25
N LEU A 565 -2.59 22.17 -2.84
CA LEU A 565 -2.45 22.76 -4.18
C LEU A 565 -3.06 21.91 -5.30
N GLY A 566 -3.32 20.63 -5.05
CA GLY A 566 -3.99 19.72 -5.98
C GLY A 566 -5.52 19.87 -5.97
N HIS A 567 -6.08 20.40 -4.89
CA HIS A 567 -7.53 20.51 -4.75
C HIS A 567 -8.16 21.44 -5.77
N PRO A 568 -9.26 21.06 -6.44
CA PRO A 568 -9.89 21.87 -7.51
C PRO A 568 -10.21 23.30 -7.10
N LEU A 569 -10.70 23.52 -5.86
CA LEU A 569 -10.99 24.86 -5.34
C LEU A 569 -9.72 25.70 -5.24
N VAL A 570 -8.62 25.14 -4.73
CA VAL A 570 -7.36 25.87 -4.56
C VAL A 570 -6.77 26.25 -5.92
N ARG A 571 -6.75 25.31 -6.86
CA ARG A 571 -6.33 25.59 -8.26
C ARG A 571 -7.16 26.72 -8.88
N ARG A 572 -8.47 26.65 -8.69
CA ARG A 572 -9.36 27.67 -9.22
C ARG A 572 -9.12 29.05 -8.58
N LEU A 573 -8.89 29.10 -7.27
CA LEU A 573 -8.51 30.33 -6.57
C LEU A 573 -7.21 30.92 -7.12
N VAL A 574 -6.19 30.11 -7.35
CA VAL A 574 -4.93 30.56 -7.95
C VAL A 574 -5.17 31.16 -9.33
N GLU A 575 -5.94 30.49 -10.19
CA GLU A 575 -6.26 30.99 -11.53
C GLU A 575 -7.07 32.29 -11.49
N GLU A 576 -8.08 32.39 -10.65
CA GLU A 576 -8.88 33.63 -10.53
C GLU A 576 -8.05 34.80 -9.97
N VAL A 577 -7.18 34.54 -8.99
CA VAL A 577 -6.26 35.57 -8.48
C VAL A 577 -5.26 36.00 -9.57
N LYS A 578 -4.73 35.09 -10.37
CA LYS A 578 -3.88 35.40 -11.54
C LYS A 578 -4.65 36.25 -12.55
N GLN A 579 -5.86 35.86 -12.91
CA GLN A 579 -6.69 36.61 -13.86
C GLN A 579 -7.00 38.01 -13.37
N ASP A 580 -7.31 38.16 -12.06
CA ASP A 580 -7.54 39.49 -11.45
C ASP A 580 -6.32 40.39 -11.55
N ALA A 581 -5.11 39.83 -11.45
CA ALA A 581 -3.86 40.58 -11.59
C ALA A 581 -3.70 41.20 -13.01
N PHE A 582 -4.32 40.60 -14.03
CA PHE A 582 -4.26 41.09 -15.40
C PHE A 582 -5.45 41.97 -15.81
N ARG A 583 -6.56 41.93 -15.06
CA ARG A 583 -7.75 42.74 -15.37
C ARG A 583 -7.62 44.13 -14.76
N PRO A 584 -7.94 45.20 -15.52
CA PRO A 584 -8.14 46.51 -14.91
C PRO A 584 -9.32 46.42 -13.94
N SER A 585 -9.07 46.69 -12.67
CA SER A 585 -10.10 46.61 -11.64
C SER A 585 -10.04 47.86 -10.77
N ASP A 586 -11.19 48.50 -10.55
CA ASP A 586 -11.31 49.63 -9.62
C ASP A 586 -11.26 49.14 -8.14
N HIS A 587 -11.37 47.85 -7.92
CA HIS A 587 -11.49 47.28 -6.58
C HIS A 587 -10.19 46.65 -6.04
N TYR A 588 -9.21 46.35 -6.92
CA TYR A 588 -8.01 45.66 -6.52
C TYR A 588 -6.76 46.31 -7.13
N GLY A 589 -5.96 46.95 -6.27
CA GLY A 589 -4.68 47.50 -6.67
C GLY A 589 -3.64 46.43 -6.94
N ARG A 590 -2.74 46.68 -7.90
CA ARG A 590 -1.54 45.86 -8.13
C ARG A 590 -0.37 46.26 -7.25
N THR A 591 -0.64 47.08 -6.24
CA THR A 591 0.37 47.63 -5.35
C THR A 591 -0.01 47.38 -3.92
N ALA A 592 0.96 46.96 -3.14
CA ALA A 592 0.88 46.86 -1.70
C ALA A 592 2.01 47.68 -1.05
N ALA A 593 1.78 48.11 0.18
CA ALA A 593 2.84 48.71 0.98
C ALA A 593 2.81 48.16 2.39
N MET A 594 4.00 47.92 2.96
CA MET A 594 4.10 47.56 4.37
C MET A 594 5.35 48.15 5.02
N VAL A 595 5.26 48.38 6.32
CA VAL A 595 6.40 48.76 7.16
C VAL A 595 6.96 47.53 7.80
N THR A 596 8.28 47.29 7.65
CA THR A 596 8.95 46.07 8.14
C THR A 596 10.37 46.37 8.60
N PRO A 597 10.88 45.70 9.64
CA PRO A 597 12.28 45.80 10.06
C PRO A 597 13.24 45.01 9.15
N ALA A 598 12.72 44.33 8.13
CA ALA A 598 13.51 43.53 7.19
C ALA A 598 14.30 44.35 6.17
N VAL A 599 13.94 45.64 5.99
CA VAL A 599 14.64 46.59 5.11
C VAL A 599 15.21 47.76 5.90
N SER A 600 16.33 48.27 5.46
CA SER A 600 16.96 49.46 6.04
C SER A 600 16.62 50.75 5.28
N GLU A 601 16.12 50.63 4.06
CA GLU A 601 15.71 51.70 3.17
C GLU A 601 14.43 51.35 2.43
N VAL A 602 13.76 52.34 1.84
CA VAL A 602 12.55 52.06 1.07
C VAL A 602 12.91 51.21 -0.14
N THR A 603 12.31 50.02 -0.17
CA THR A 603 12.61 48.98 -1.15
C THR A 603 11.35 48.58 -1.91
N ALA A 604 11.40 48.53 -3.21
CA ALA A 604 10.32 48.03 -4.06
C ALA A 604 10.61 46.57 -4.43
N VAL A 605 9.62 45.67 -4.22
CA VAL A 605 9.64 44.28 -4.67
C VAL A 605 8.70 44.14 -5.84
N TYR A 606 9.25 43.81 -6.99
CA TYR A 606 8.53 43.59 -8.24
C TYR A 606 8.28 42.10 -8.42
N HIS A 607 7.04 41.70 -8.63
CA HIS A 607 6.69 40.30 -8.91
C HIS A 607 6.44 40.15 -10.40
N LEU A 608 7.32 39.42 -11.06
CA LEU A 608 7.25 39.16 -12.51
C LEU A 608 6.68 37.77 -12.77
N LEU A 609 5.79 37.65 -13.74
CA LEU A 609 5.49 36.39 -14.37
C LEU A 609 6.40 36.23 -15.60
N VAL A 610 7.35 35.32 -15.51
CA VAL A 610 8.31 35.07 -16.59
C VAL A 610 7.93 33.79 -17.31
N ARG A 611 7.96 33.85 -18.64
CA ARG A 611 7.72 32.69 -19.51
C ARG A 611 8.99 32.32 -20.24
N TYR A 612 9.34 31.03 -20.20
CA TYR A 612 10.44 30.46 -20.96
C TYR A 612 9.90 29.42 -21.92
N VAL A 613 10.32 29.44 -23.14
CA VAL A 613 10.09 28.37 -24.10
C VAL A 613 11.20 27.34 -23.97
N VAL A 614 10.83 26.11 -23.68
CA VAL A 614 11.75 24.98 -23.60
C VAL A 614 11.73 24.25 -24.95
N ASN A 615 12.88 24.08 -25.57
CA ASN A 615 13.00 23.52 -26.92
C ASN A 615 12.95 21.99 -26.94
N THR A 616 11.97 21.44 -26.21
CA THR A 616 11.67 20.00 -26.22
C THR A 616 10.73 19.64 -27.37
N SER A 617 10.61 18.37 -27.70
CA SER A 617 9.65 17.90 -28.70
C SER A 617 8.53 17.09 -28.03
N PRO A 618 7.28 17.60 -27.93
CA PRO A 618 6.81 18.92 -28.39
C PRO A 618 7.37 20.09 -27.55
N LEU A 619 7.36 21.30 -28.11
CA LEU A 619 7.74 22.52 -27.40
C LEU A 619 6.91 22.67 -26.11
N SER A 620 7.57 23.01 -25.00
CA SER A 620 6.91 23.22 -23.72
C SER A 620 7.13 24.65 -23.20
N LEU A 621 6.14 25.16 -22.49
CA LEU A 621 6.19 26.48 -21.85
C LEU A 621 6.41 26.30 -20.35
N LEU A 622 7.40 27.03 -19.81
CA LEU A 622 7.63 27.14 -18.38
C LEU A 622 7.24 28.54 -17.91
N GLU A 623 6.30 28.62 -16.98
CA GLU A 623 5.94 29.87 -16.29
C GLU A 623 6.49 29.85 -14.87
N GLU A 624 7.08 30.97 -14.44
CA GLU A 624 7.62 31.13 -13.09
C GLU A 624 7.35 32.56 -12.57
N LEU A 625 7.02 32.66 -11.27
CA LEU A 625 6.99 33.94 -10.56
C LEU A 625 8.40 34.27 -10.08
N LEU A 626 8.94 35.37 -10.57
CA LEU A 626 10.26 35.88 -10.23
C LEU A 626 10.16 37.20 -9.45
N PRO A 627 10.40 37.20 -8.14
CA PRO A 627 10.48 38.43 -7.38
C PRO A 627 11.86 39.08 -7.58
N VAL A 628 11.87 40.38 -7.81
CA VAL A 628 13.05 41.21 -7.93
C VAL A 628 12.92 42.41 -7.00
N ALA A 629 13.93 42.75 -6.23
CA ALA A 629 13.87 43.88 -5.30
C ALA A 629 14.95 44.91 -5.59
N LEU A 630 14.54 46.19 -5.63
CA LEU A 630 15.42 47.35 -5.79
C LEU A 630 15.13 48.41 -4.71
N PRO A 631 16.16 49.09 -4.22
CA PRO A 631 15.93 50.32 -3.45
C PRO A 631 15.22 51.38 -4.31
N VAL A 632 14.22 52.05 -3.78
CA VAL A 632 13.38 53.02 -4.53
C VAL A 632 14.18 54.24 -4.96
N TYR A 633 15.11 54.69 -4.13
CA TYR A 633 15.86 55.92 -4.35
C TYR A 633 17.28 55.67 -4.90
N GLY A 634 17.43 54.59 -5.66
CA GLY A 634 18.68 54.19 -6.30
C GLY A 634 19.54 53.26 -5.48
N GLY A 635 20.19 52.33 -6.20
CA GLY A 635 21.02 51.28 -5.62
C GLY A 635 20.96 50.00 -6.42
N PRO A 636 21.88 49.07 -6.18
CA PRO A 636 21.93 47.80 -6.91
C PRO A 636 20.76 46.90 -6.51
N PRO A 637 20.29 46.02 -7.43
CA PRO A 637 19.29 45.01 -7.11
C PRO A 637 19.76 44.12 -5.96
N LEU A 638 18.84 43.76 -5.08
CA LEU A 638 19.12 42.84 -3.94
C LEU A 638 19.43 41.45 -4.47
N ALA A 639 20.34 40.75 -3.79
CA ALA A 639 20.60 39.34 -4.05
C ALA A 639 19.40 38.47 -3.81
N ARG A 640 19.25 37.36 -4.55
CA ARG A 640 18.09 36.47 -4.52
C ARG A 640 17.74 35.96 -3.10
N GLU A 641 18.76 35.63 -2.31
CA GLU A 641 18.57 35.18 -0.92
C GLU A 641 18.04 36.30 -0.01
N ALA A 642 18.37 37.54 -0.30
CA ALA A 642 17.83 38.68 0.39
C ALA A 642 16.36 38.91 0.00
N VAL A 643 16.03 38.80 -1.28
CA VAL A 643 14.66 38.90 -1.79
C VAL A 643 13.79 37.80 -1.17
N ALA A 644 14.25 36.55 -1.10
CA ALA A 644 13.53 35.43 -0.48
C ALA A 644 13.17 35.75 0.98
N ARG A 645 14.08 36.37 1.74
CA ARG A 645 13.82 36.80 3.13
C ARG A 645 12.80 37.94 3.23
N LEU A 646 12.74 38.83 2.23
CA LEU A 646 11.76 39.90 2.16
C LEU A 646 10.34 39.39 1.94
N LEU A 647 10.17 38.29 1.20
CA LEU A 647 8.87 37.67 1.00
C LEU A 647 8.28 37.04 2.28
N GLU A 648 9.12 36.68 3.24
CA GLU A 648 8.73 36.17 4.55
C GLU A 648 8.62 37.28 5.61
N ALA A 649 8.87 38.53 5.24
CA ALA A 649 8.89 39.65 6.17
C ALA A 649 7.51 39.93 6.77
N ARG A 650 7.47 40.16 8.07
CA ARG A 650 6.22 40.49 8.78
C ARG A 650 6.00 41.98 8.85
N PRO A 651 4.73 42.45 8.71
CA PRO A 651 4.42 43.88 8.85
C PRO A 651 4.54 44.32 10.32
N CYS A 652 4.99 45.57 10.49
CA CYS A 652 4.85 46.32 11.73
C CYS A 652 3.47 46.99 11.79
N PRO A 653 2.98 47.38 13.00
CA PRO A 653 1.71 48.12 13.12
C PRO A 653 1.70 49.54 12.50
N GLU A 654 2.89 50.04 12.16
CA GLU A 654 3.06 51.36 11.54
C GLU A 654 2.45 51.36 10.14
N THR A 655 1.74 52.43 9.78
CA THR A 655 1.11 52.63 8.49
C THR A 655 1.74 53.82 7.76
N ARG A 656 1.64 53.83 6.43
CA ARG A 656 2.02 54.96 5.58
C ARG A 656 0.78 55.55 4.92
N THR A 657 0.84 56.85 4.63
CA THR A 657 -0.24 57.51 3.93
C THR A 657 -0.27 57.11 2.45
N GLU A 658 -1.44 57.20 1.84
CA GLU A 658 -1.59 56.87 0.42
C GLU A 658 -0.72 57.79 -0.47
N ALA A 659 -0.51 59.03 -0.07
CA ALA A 659 0.37 59.94 -0.80
C ALA A 659 1.84 59.48 -0.78
N GLU A 660 2.37 59.09 0.38
CA GLU A 660 3.73 58.55 0.47
C GLU A 660 3.92 57.30 -0.38
N VAL A 661 2.91 56.39 -0.36
CA VAL A 661 2.98 55.14 -1.16
C VAL A 661 2.91 55.44 -2.66
N ARG A 662 2.09 56.39 -3.09
CA ARG A 662 2.02 56.82 -4.49
C ARG A 662 3.30 57.49 -4.98
N GLU A 663 3.93 58.34 -4.16
CA GLU A 663 5.21 58.96 -4.48
C GLU A 663 6.30 57.91 -4.62
N ALA A 664 6.47 57.00 -3.64
CA ALA A 664 7.45 55.91 -3.70
C ALA A 664 7.22 54.96 -4.89
N LEU A 665 5.96 54.69 -5.22
CA LEU A 665 5.60 53.87 -6.38
C LEU A 665 5.96 54.58 -7.70
N ALA A 666 5.67 55.88 -7.80
CA ALA A 666 6.02 56.64 -9.00
C ALA A 666 7.55 56.70 -9.23
N GLU A 667 8.30 56.89 -8.16
CA GLU A 667 9.78 56.86 -8.21
C GLU A 667 10.28 55.44 -8.59
N ALA A 668 9.74 54.39 -7.95
CA ALA A 668 10.12 52.99 -8.23
C ALA A 668 9.85 52.59 -9.69
N LEU A 669 8.73 53.01 -10.27
CA LEU A 669 8.37 52.72 -11.67
C LEU A 669 9.02 53.64 -12.67
N GLY A 670 9.40 54.87 -12.27
CA GLY A 670 10.08 55.85 -13.10
C GLY A 670 11.61 55.65 -13.12
N SER A 671 12.17 54.75 -12.33
CA SER A 671 13.64 54.56 -12.26
C SER A 671 14.20 54.06 -13.59
N PRO A 672 15.23 54.71 -14.14
CA PRO A 672 15.90 54.27 -15.37
C PRO A 672 16.64 52.95 -15.19
N GLU A 673 16.91 52.53 -13.96
CA GLU A 673 17.61 51.29 -13.61
C GLU A 673 16.67 50.10 -13.58
N LEU A 674 15.34 50.33 -13.54
CA LEU A 674 14.35 49.27 -13.36
C LEU A 674 14.38 48.24 -14.48
N GLU A 675 14.18 48.66 -15.72
CA GLU A 675 14.07 47.76 -16.86
C GLU A 675 15.37 46.93 -17.07
N PRO A 676 16.59 47.54 -17.03
CA PRO A 676 17.82 46.79 -17.07
C PRO A 676 17.96 45.76 -15.94
N ALA A 677 17.56 46.12 -14.73
CA ALA A 677 17.62 45.21 -13.58
C ALA A 677 16.66 44.02 -13.72
N LEU A 678 15.44 44.24 -14.21
CA LEU A 678 14.46 43.17 -14.44
C LEU A 678 14.96 42.21 -15.54
N ILE A 679 15.48 42.74 -16.66
CA ILE A 679 16.06 41.93 -17.74
C ILE A 679 17.23 41.09 -17.23
N ALA A 680 18.13 41.70 -16.45
CA ALA A 680 19.27 41.02 -15.87
C ALA A 680 18.86 39.90 -14.91
N ALA A 681 17.82 40.13 -14.10
CA ALA A 681 17.29 39.14 -13.19
C ALA A 681 16.65 37.94 -13.92
N VAL A 682 15.89 38.20 -14.99
CA VAL A 682 15.28 37.15 -15.85
C VAL A 682 16.38 36.29 -16.50
N GLU A 683 17.45 36.95 -17.01
CA GLU A 683 18.56 36.25 -17.67
C GLU A 683 19.39 35.42 -16.64
N ALA A 684 19.66 35.94 -15.46
CA ALA A 684 20.38 35.23 -14.42
C ALA A 684 19.56 33.99 -13.96
N ARG A 685 18.23 34.12 -13.87
CA ARG A 685 17.36 32.98 -13.56
C ARG A 685 17.34 31.95 -14.68
N ARG A 686 17.30 32.37 -15.93
CA ARG A 686 17.38 31.48 -17.08
C ARG A 686 18.65 30.63 -17.02
N GLN A 687 19.82 31.27 -16.76
CA GLN A 687 21.12 30.57 -16.65
C GLN A 687 21.06 29.51 -15.51
N THR A 688 20.47 29.83 -14.37
CA THR A 688 20.30 28.90 -13.28
C THR A 688 19.43 27.69 -13.70
N LEU A 689 18.30 27.94 -14.37
CA LEU A 689 17.41 26.90 -14.89
C LEU A 689 18.09 26.01 -15.92
N VAL A 690 18.91 26.60 -16.82
CA VAL A 690 19.72 25.86 -17.80
C VAL A 690 20.70 24.93 -17.09
N ALA A 691 21.41 25.42 -16.06
CA ALA A 691 22.36 24.61 -15.30
C ALA A 691 21.66 23.47 -14.54
N GLU A 692 20.51 23.74 -13.88
CA GLU A 692 19.71 22.73 -13.20
C GLU A 692 19.26 21.63 -14.18
N ARG A 693 18.74 21.99 -15.34
CA ARG A 693 18.25 21.08 -16.37
C ARG A 693 19.34 20.28 -17.06
N ARG A 694 20.50 20.92 -17.29
CA ARG A 694 21.70 20.23 -17.79
C ARG A 694 22.16 19.16 -16.84
N THR A 695 22.13 19.42 -15.54
CA THR A 695 22.44 18.41 -14.52
C THR A 695 21.49 17.22 -14.58
N ILE A 696 20.18 17.47 -14.83
CA ILE A 696 19.18 16.41 -15.00
C ILE A 696 19.48 15.58 -16.26
N ARG A 697 19.77 16.24 -17.39
CA ARG A 697 20.11 15.57 -18.64
C ARG A 697 21.38 14.71 -18.49
N ASP A 698 22.47 15.30 -17.94
CA ASP A 698 23.75 14.63 -17.80
C ASP A 698 23.63 13.38 -16.89
N ARG A 699 22.82 13.46 -15.83
CA ARG A 699 22.49 12.30 -14.97
C ARG A 699 21.69 11.23 -15.72
N ALA A 700 20.72 11.62 -16.55
CA ALA A 700 19.95 10.70 -17.36
C ALA A 700 20.80 10.01 -18.42
N GLU A 701 21.71 10.73 -19.08
CA GLU A 701 22.70 10.19 -20.04
C GLU A 701 23.69 9.25 -19.35
N ALA A 702 24.21 9.63 -18.17
CA ALA A 702 25.10 8.77 -17.38
C ALA A 702 24.44 7.47 -16.92
N SER A 703 23.12 7.44 -16.77
CA SER A 703 22.35 6.24 -16.47
C SER A 703 22.18 5.30 -17.66
N GLY A 704 22.73 5.68 -18.85
CA GLY A 704 22.70 4.88 -20.07
C GLY A 704 21.36 4.84 -20.79
N ARG A 705 20.51 5.79 -20.52
CA ARG A 705 19.33 6.03 -21.36
C ARG A 705 19.82 6.60 -22.69
N GLU A 706 19.48 5.94 -23.79
CA GLU A 706 19.33 6.68 -25.05
C GLU A 706 18.37 7.81 -24.72
N ALA A 707 18.84 9.06 -24.94
CA ALA A 707 18.10 10.25 -24.55
C ALA A 707 16.64 10.11 -25.04
N ALA A 708 15.72 9.94 -24.12
CA ALA A 708 14.31 9.97 -24.49
C ALA A 708 14.10 11.29 -25.23
N ALA A 709 13.33 11.29 -26.31
CA ALA A 709 13.17 12.46 -27.18
C ALA A 709 12.84 13.75 -26.43
N TRP A 710 12.23 13.63 -25.23
CA TRP A 710 11.90 14.76 -24.34
C TRP A 710 13.11 15.34 -23.59
N LEU A 711 14.24 14.63 -23.48
CA LEU A 711 15.48 15.15 -22.91
C LEU A 711 16.22 16.06 -23.90
N ASN A 712 15.98 15.86 -25.20
CA ASN A 712 16.55 16.68 -26.22
C ASN A 712 16.00 18.11 -26.12
N GLY A 713 16.86 19.10 -25.97
CA GLY A 713 16.45 20.49 -25.81
C GLY A 713 15.96 20.89 -24.42
N LEU A 714 16.01 19.98 -23.42
CA LEU A 714 15.55 20.26 -22.05
C LEU A 714 16.28 21.43 -21.41
N ASP A 715 17.57 21.60 -21.69
CA ASP A 715 18.41 22.71 -21.22
C ASP A 715 18.49 23.90 -22.22
N GLU A 716 17.75 23.82 -23.32
CA GLU A 716 17.60 24.92 -24.25
C GLU A 716 16.38 25.76 -23.89
N LEU A 717 16.61 26.81 -23.07
CA LEU A 717 15.58 27.74 -22.67
C LEU A 717 15.74 29.08 -23.37
N THR A 718 14.68 29.50 -24.05
CA THR A 718 14.62 30.85 -24.64
C THR A 718 13.66 31.68 -23.78
N PRO A 719 14.06 32.92 -23.33
CA PRO A 719 13.12 33.81 -22.66
C PRO A 719 12.04 34.22 -23.66
N GLY A 720 10.76 33.99 -23.28
CA GLY A 720 9.63 34.41 -24.09
C GLY A 720 9.25 35.86 -23.78
N SER A 721 8.57 36.04 -22.64
CA SER A 721 8.14 37.36 -22.20
C SER A 721 8.06 37.37 -20.66
N TYR A 722 8.08 38.56 -20.09
CA TYR A 722 7.71 38.74 -18.70
C TYR A 722 6.64 39.83 -18.56
N ASP A 723 5.77 39.64 -17.57
CA ASP A 723 4.76 40.61 -17.19
C ASP A 723 4.96 41.03 -15.73
N LEU A 724 4.90 42.34 -15.48
CA LEU A 724 4.89 42.84 -14.11
C LEU A 724 3.49 42.67 -13.51
N LEU A 725 3.35 41.76 -12.56
CA LEU A 725 2.08 41.48 -11.91
C LEU A 725 1.75 42.50 -10.80
N THR A 726 2.66 42.63 -9.83
CA THR A 726 2.45 43.47 -8.65
C THR A 726 3.76 44.13 -8.21
N VAL A 727 3.64 45.25 -7.49
CA VAL A 727 4.72 45.95 -6.82
C VAL A 727 4.40 46.11 -5.35
N THR A 728 5.33 45.67 -4.48
CA THR A 728 5.19 45.86 -3.03
C THR A 728 6.26 46.84 -2.55
N ILE A 729 5.85 47.95 -1.95
CA ILE A 729 6.75 48.95 -1.35
C ILE A 729 6.97 48.61 0.12
N LEU A 730 8.22 48.34 0.47
CA LEU A 730 8.64 48.01 1.83
C LEU A 730 9.31 49.25 2.45
N TYR A 731 8.78 49.70 3.58
CA TYR A 731 9.33 50.81 4.34
C TYR A 731 10.08 50.29 5.57
N PRO A 732 11.22 50.90 5.92
CA PRO A 732 11.96 50.54 7.12
C PRO A 732 11.12 50.80 8.38
N GLY A 733 11.01 49.79 9.23
CA GLY A 733 10.34 49.83 10.52
C GLY A 733 11.32 49.66 11.67
N ARG A 734 10.96 50.09 12.87
CA ARG A 734 11.79 49.90 14.07
C ARG A 734 11.72 48.43 14.50
N LYS A 735 12.88 47.81 14.72
CA LYS A 735 12.91 46.53 15.48
C LYS A 735 12.40 46.79 16.87
N ARG A 736 11.32 46.14 17.28
CA ARG A 736 10.91 46.08 18.67
C ARG A 736 11.80 45.14 19.44
#